data_e7a7993ec4c3ed28cca0ae0eb3a1bce3
#
_entry.id   e7a7993ec4c3ed28cca0ae0eb3a1bce3
#
_cell.length_a   1.000
_cell.length_b   1.000
_cell.length_c   1.000
_cell.angle_alpha   90.00
_cell.angle_beta   90.00
_cell.angle_gamma   90.00
#
_symmetry.space_group_name_H-M   'P 1'
#
loop_
_entity.id
_entity.type
_entity.pdbx_description
1 polymer ?
#
loop_
_entity_poly.entity_id
_entity_poly.type
_entity_poly.pdbx_seq_one_letter_code
_entity_poly.pdbx_strand_id
1 'polypeptide(L)'
;MATATATIADLALFSFYTTSGGSITQGPDTGTETRVINMSGVPEGATVQGAALSATFASALSGTPTILTMCGESVADGGDRSVSLTPTATGNGAYECVWKFQSHGNASLSDGQHIDRIDVSGITLTVTYTEGPGPEPEPEPVPDVDWADKPISVFSGTETRFGNNGLAVLIPTEGKLKMVAGGACEINLRHPIDPGGKWRYLVPGNIIRAPVPQETIENAYIGIDVDLYRTTQSAPLREGTEEPTSITYPEWSYTTVYQVGSKVTCTGYGNYKCVAYDGSSQQIMVPPYANPSWWTQIAGSTSGSPVLVQLAAGEDLYFLEDAGSGWYYMSTPMGIEGYIKSTQVAFIKHMTPKESDERTVTDQLFRIKSVTVASEDNMVDVYAQHVSYDLAAILVRDVKLSKAPPGLAINRITGSLMTPYRGTVSTNLTGEESGTYTGAINGKNGIFAFLDPDSGIVPTFDARFTRDNWDLFILKKTNRDRGVRIEYGKNARGITWKQSSESLCTRVVPVAKDADGNDLYLPEEYIDSTHIGEYPVVLMERLAVKGQVGKDDGTDSNTAWTADALYEEMRTKARERFEVDRADILYTEITVDFEQLGDTEEYSWLKGLEQILLYDTVRAVDARLGLESALTVTELQWDIIRRKITGVKVSTAIDHGLRTVAGYNLSNNSIGTEKLTEAAITEIANLLT
;
A
#
# COMPACT_ATOMS: atom_id res chain seq x y z
N MET A 1 -23.66 -9.39 -35.62
CA MET A 1 -23.14 -8.07 -35.20
C MET A 1 -24.00 -7.57 -34.06
N ALA A 2 -23.38 -7.29 -32.94
CA ALA A 2 -24.02 -6.71 -31.77
C ALA A 2 -23.68 -5.22 -31.69
N THR A 3 -24.44 -4.45 -30.91
CA THR A 3 -24.21 -3.03 -30.72
C THR A 3 -24.19 -2.72 -29.22
N ALA A 4 -23.22 -1.88 -28.80
CA ALA A 4 -23.20 -1.26 -27.49
C ALA A 4 -23.34 0.25 -27.63
N THR A 5 -24.02 0.90 -26.68
CA THR A 5 -24.25 2.34 -26.70
C THR A 5 -23.84 2.98 -25.39
N ALA A 6 -23.21 4.17 -25.47
CA ALA A 6 -22.91 5.02 -24.35
C ALA A 6 -23.40 6.43 -24.61
N THR A 7 -24.06 7.04 -23.62
CA THR A 7 -24.50 8.44 -23.65
C THR A 7 -23.60 9.28 -22.73
N ILE A 8 -23.26 10.47 -23.15
CA ILE A 8 -22.53 11.45 -22.35
C ILE A 8 -23.36 12.71 -22.13
N ALA A 9 -22.97 13.47 -21.10
CA ALA A 9 -23.64 14.71 -20.76
C ALA A 9 -23.59 15.72 -21.91
N ASP A 10 -24.64 16.51 -22.03
CA ASP A 10 -24.71 17.63 -22.98
C ASP A 10 -23.57 18.60 -22.76
N LEU A 11 -23.12 19.24 -23.83
CA LEU A 11 -22.07 20.24 -23.79
C LEU A 11 -22.46 21.50 -24.54
N ALA A 12 -21.81 22.62 -24.19
CA ALA A 12 -22.00 23.88 -24.86
C ALA A 12 -20.65 24.39 -25.41
N LEU A 13 -20.62 24.70 -26.68
CA LEU A 13 -19.46 25.22 -27.36
C LEU A 13 -19.60 26.75 -27.51
N PHE A 14 -18.55 27.51 -27.25
CA PHE A 14 -18.54 28.97 -27.29
C PHE A 14 -17.49 29.46 -28.28
N SER A 15 -17.82 30.49 -28.99
CA SER A 15 -16.90 31.30 -29.82
C SER A 15 -17.04 32.78 -29.48
N PHE A 16 -15.94 33.45 -29.39
CA PHE A 16 -15.87 34.90 -29.08
C PHE A 16 -15.43 35.68 -30.32
N TYR A 17 -16.05 36.82 -30.53
CA TYR A 17 -15.63 37.76 -31.60
C TYR A 17 -15.93 39.18 -31.20
N THR A 18 -15.28 40.14 -31.90
CA THR A 18 -15.46 41.57 -31.65
C THR A 18 -15.92 42.24 -32.93
N THR A 19 -16.95 43.11 -32.84
CA THR A 19 -17.44 43.90 -33.96
C THR A 19 -17.18 45.40 -33.73
N SER A 20 -16.84 46.13 -34.80
CA SER A 20 -16.71 47.58 -34.81
C SER A 20 -17.15 48.13 -36.17
N GLY A 21 -18.05 49.14 -36.17
CA GLY A 21 -18.58 49.73 -37.39
C GLY A 21 -19.33 48.79 -38.29
N GLY A 22 -19.99 47.77 -37.72
CA GLY A 22 -20.73 46.73 -38.45
C GLY A 22 -19.85 45.67 -39.14
N SER A 23 -18.53 45.69 -38.85
CA SER A 23 -17.58 44.71 -39.37
C SER A 23 -16.92 43.92 -38.22
N ILE A 24 -16.59 42.65 -38.45
CA ILE A 24 -15.81 41.86 -37.51
C ILE A 24 -14.38 42.39 -37.50
N THR A 25 -13.95 42.98 -36.38
CA THR A 25 -12.63 43.60 -36.25
C THR A 25 -11.57 42.61 -35.72
N GLN A 26 -12.03 41.55 -35.03
CA GLN A 26 -11.20 40.42 -34.61
C GLN A 26 -11.98 39.16 -34.97
N GLY A 27 -11.35 38.24 -35.70
CA GLY A 27 -11.99 36.99 -36.12
C GLY A 27 -12.48 36.20 -34.94
N PRO A 28 -13.50 35.33 -35.12
CA PRO A 28 -14.02 34.48 -34.05
C PRO A 28 -12.92 33.53 -33.56
N ASP A 29 -12.74 33.44 -32.23
CA ASP A 29 -11.92 32.40 -31.65
C ASP A 29 -12.55 31.04 -31.87
N THR A 30 -11.74 30.07 -32.20
CA THR A 30 -12.20 28.68 -32.38
C THR A 30 -12.32 28.00 -31.03
N GLY A 31 -13.52 27.70 -30.60
CA GLY A 31 -13.78 26.83 -29.46
C GLY A 31 -13.41 25.38 -29.83
N THR A 32 -12.61 24.74 -29.00
CA THR A 32 -12.32 23.30 -29.15
C THR A 32 -12.65 22.62 -27.84
N GLU A 33 -13.44 21.56 -27.93
CA GLU A 33 -13.79 20.70 -26.80
C GLU A 33 -13.43 19.25 -27.14
N THR A 34 -12.76 18.59 -26.24
CA THR A 34 -12.39 17.18 -26.38
C THR A 34 -13.07 16.36 -25.30
N ARG A 35 -13.74 15.28 -25.69
CA ARG A 35 -14.35 14.32 -24.76
C ARG A 35 -13.85 12.92 -25.07
N VAL A 36 -13.52 12.20 -24.02
CA VAL A 36 -13.23 10.76 -24.06
C VAL A 36 -14.48 10.01 -23.61
N ILE A 37 -14.99 9.16 -24.48
CA ILE A 37 -16.19 8.35 -24.23
C ILE A 37 -15.71 6.92 -23.94
N ASN A 38 -15.91 6.47 -22.70
CA ASN A 38 -15.64 5.09 -22.31
C ASN A 38 -16.83 4.22 -22.65
N MET A 39 -16.63 3.21 -23.47
CA MET A 39 -17.65 2.26 -23.87
C MET A 39 -17.59 1.03 -22.96
N SER A 40 -18.59 0.89 -22.09
CA SER A 40 -18.85 -0.36 -21.35
C SER A 40 -19.86 -1.23 -22.11
N GLY A 41 -19.60 -2.52 -22.21
CA GLY A 41 -20.53 -3.47 -22.85
C GLY A 41 -20.05 -4.04 -24.19
N VAL A 42 -18.87 -3.68 -24.65
CA VAL A 42 -18.17 -4.41 -25.72
C VAL A 42 -17.37 -5.53 -25.05
N PRO A 43 -17.63 -6.82 -25.33
CA PRO A 43 -16.91 -7.92 -24.72
C PRO A 43 -15.43 -7.89 -25.04
N GLU A 44 -14.61 -8.33 -24.09
CA GLU A 44 -13.17 -8.50 -24.31
C GLU A 44 -12.90 -9.51 -25.45
N GLY A 45 -12.06 -9.14 -26.39
CA GLY A 45 -11.80 -9.96 -27.59
C GLY A 45 -12.77 -9.76 -28.75
N ALA A 46 -13.82 -8.92 -28.62
CA ALA A 46 -14.69 -8.58 -29.72
C ALA A 46 -13.96 -7.73 -30.78
N THR A 47 -14.26 -8.00 -32.06
CA THR A 47 -13.72 -7.19 -33.16
C THR A 47 -14.68 -6.04 -33.46
N VAL A 48 -14.25 -4.80 -33.21
CA VAL A 48 -15.01 -3.60 -33.55
C VAL A 48 -15.07 -3.44 -35.06
N GLN A 49 -16.27 -3.35 -35.60
CA GLN A 49 -16.55 -3.17 -37.03
C GLN A 49 -16.79 -1.70 -37.39
N GLY A 50 -17.22 -0.89 -36.44
CA GLY A 50 -17.43 0.55 -36.62
C GLY A 50 -17.93 1.21 -35.35
N ALA A 51 -17.75 2.54 -35.29
CA ALA A 51 -18.32 3.38 -34.27
C ALA A 51 -19.04 4.56 -34.91
N ALA A 52 -20.22 4.87 -34.40
CA ALA A 52 -21.02 6.00 -34.86
C ALA A 52 -21.39 6.89 -33.69
N LEU A 53 -21.18 8.18 -33.83
CA LEU A 53 -21.55 9.19 -32.84
C LEU A 53 -22.76 9.95 -33.37
N SER A 54 -23.80 10.07 -32.57
CA SER A 54 -24.97 10.90 -32.85
C SER A 54 -25.13 11.99 -31.82
N ALA A 55 -25.55 13.18 -32.23
CA ALA A 55 -25.83 14.30 -31.35
C ALA A 55 -26.84 15.26 -32.00
N THR A 56 -27.55 16.01 -31.16
CA THR A 56 -28.44 17.09 -31.56
C THR A 56 -27.77 18.43 -31.32
N PHE A 57 -27.78 19.31 -32.32
CA PHE A 57 -27.15 20.62 -32.25
C PHE A 57 -28.23 21.70 -32.24
N ALA A 58 -28.14 22.64 -31.28
CA ALA A 58 -28.99 23.79 -31.18
C ALA A 58 -28.12 25.06 -31.22
N SER A 59 -28.25 25.88 -32.25
CA SER A 59 -27.55 27.16 -32.37
C SER A 59 -28.38 28.29 -31.76
N ALA A 60 -27.76 29.15 -30.98
CA ALA A 60 -28.38 30.35 -30.45
C ALA A 60 -28.38 31.53 -31.44
N LEU A 61 -27.94 31.31 -32.69
CA LEU A 61 -27.80 32.34 -33.70
C LEU A 61 -28.83 32.19 -34.82
N SER A 62 -29.52 33.28 -35.15
CA SER A 62 -30.34 33.40 -36.34
C SER A 62 -29.52 34.01 -37.48
N GLY A 63 -29.15 33.20 -38.47
CA GLY A 63 -28.81 33.62 -39.79
C GLY A 63 -27.36 33.76 -40.23
N THR A 64 -26.37 33.23 -39.49
CA THR A 64 -24.96 33.19 -39.92
C THR A 64 -24.48 31.72 -40.03
N PRO A 65 -23.64 31.41 -41.04
CA PRO A 65 -23.07 30.05 -41.14
C PRO A 65 -22.10 29.80 -39.99
N THR A 66 -22.42 28.82 -39.20
CA THR A 66 -21.62 28.30 -38.13
C THR A 66 -20.82 27.12 -38.66
N ILE A 67 -19.48 27.19 -38.54
CA ILE A 67 -18.63 26.06 -38.88
C ILE A 67 -18.47 25.21 -37.62
N LEU A 68 -19.02 24.00 -37.66
CA LEU A 68 -18.85 23.00 -36.63
C LEU A 68 -18.19 21.78 -37.25
N THR A 69 -17.12 21.34 -36.67
CA THR A 69 -16.55 20.01 -36.97
C THR A 69 -16.66 19.12 -35.77
N MET A 70 -17.05 17.85 -35.99
CA MET A 70 -17.08 16.81 -35.00
C MET A 70 -16.24 15.65 -35.49
N CYS A 71 -15.22 15.26 -34.71
CA CYS A 71 -14.23 14.26 -35.10
C CYS A 71 -13.57 14.54 -36.47
N GLY A 72 -13.42 15.82 -36.85
CA GLY A 72 -12.82 16.24 -38.12
C GLY A 72 -13.80 16.41 -39.29
N GLU A 73 -15.02 15.93 -39.18
CA GLU A 73 -16.08 16.06 -40.22
C GLU A 73 -16.92 17.31 -39.97
N SER A 74 -17.23 18.05 -41.07
CA SER A 74 -18.08 19.26 -40.99
C SER A 74 -19.53 18.88 -40.77
N VAL A 75 -20.17 19.46 -39.74
CA VAL A 75 -21.56 19.33 -39.42
C VAL A 75 -22.30 20.61 -39.80
N ALA A 76 -23.24 20.53 -40.70
CA ALA A 76 -24.00 21.70 -41.10
C ALA A 76 -25.08 22.08 -40.06
N ASP A 77 -25.46 23.36 -40.03
CA ASP A 77 -26.36 23.97 -39.05
C ASP A 77 -27.74 23.35 -38.94
N GLY A 78 -28.21 23.14 -37.69
CA GLY A 78 -29.62 22.91 -37.30
C GLY A 78 -30.18 21.49 -37.44
N GLY A 79 -30.71 20.91 -36.32
CA GLY A 79 -31.53 19.69 -36.24
C GLY A 79 -30.80 18.43 -35.79
N ASP A 80 -31.60 17.38 -35.50
CA ASP A 80 -31.08 16.05 -35.13
C ASP A 80 -30.26 15.46 -36.28
N ARG A 81 -28.99 15.18 -36.01
CA ARG A 81 -28.11 14.57 -36.98
C ARG A 81 -27.35 13.40 -36.39
N SER A 82 -27.49 12.27 -37.07
CA SER A 82 -26.61 11.11 -36.86
C SER A 82 -25.50 11.17 -37.92
N VAL A 83 -24.28 11.29 -37.49
CA VAL A 83 -23.10 11.27 -38.37
C VAL A 83 -22.34 10.00 -38.07
N SER A 84 -22.04 9.20 -39.11
CA SER A 84 -21.10 8.07 -38.96
C SER A 84 -19.71 8.62 -38.88
N LEU A 85 -19.25 8.79 -37.65
CA LEU A 85 -17.92 9.28 -37.35
C LEU A 85 -17.04 8.10 -36.92
N THR A 86 -15.78 8.16 -37.27
CA THR A 86 -14.79 7.24 -36.76
C THR A 86 -13.99 7.95 -35.66
N PRO A 87 -14.46 7.91 -34.40
CA PRO A 87 -13.71 8.49 -33.30
C PRO A 87 -12.40 7.75 -33.17
N THR A 88 -11.35 8.46 -32.74
CA THR A 88 -10.03 7.87 -32.54
C THR A 88 -10.09 6.92 -31.34
N ALA A 89 -9.85 5.63 -31.56
CA ALA A 89 -9.72 4.68 -30.47
C ALA A 89 -8.44 4.96 -29.66
N THR A 90 -8.60 5.22 -28.37
CA THR A 90 -7.45 5.52 -27.46
C THR A 90 -7.06 4.32 -26.59
N GLY A 91 -7.53 3.11 -26.93
CA GLY A 91 -7.29 1.85 -26.23
C GLY A 91 -8.46 1.40 -25.33
N ASN A 92 -8.54 0.11 -25.02
CA ASN A 92 -9.49 -0.52 -24.09
C ASN A 92 -10.94 0.02 -24.10
N GLY A 93 -11.53 0.24 -25.29
CA GLY A 93 -12.93 0.69 -25.43
C GLY A 93 -13.15 2.17 -25.17
N ALA A 94 -12.09 2.98 -25.11
CA ALA A 94 -12.20 4.43 -25.04
C ALA A 94 -12.12 5.05 -26.44
N TYR A 95 -12.97 6.06 -26.70
CA TYR A 95 -13.04 6.78 -27.95
C TYR A 95 -12.91 8.30 -27.68
N GLU A 96 -12.02 8.97 -28.42
CA GLU A 96 -11.86 10.41 -28.35
C GLU A 96 -12.63 11.09 -29.48
N CYS A 97 -13.44 12.07 -29.13
CA CYS A 97 -14.11 12.95 -30.08
C CYS A 97 -13.78 14.42 -29.78
N VAL A 98 -13.35 15.12 -30.80
CA VAL A 98 -12.99 16.55 -30.74
C VAL A 98 -14.03 17.35 -31.49
N TRP A 99 -14.70 18.30 -30.81
CA TRP A 99 -15.57 19.30 -31.40
C TRP A 99 -14.83 20.59 -31.59
N LYS A 100 -14.87 21.15 -32.80
CA LYS A 100 -14.36 22.49 -33.09
C LYS A 100 -15.50 23.35 -33.57
N PHE A 101 -15.67 24.49 -32.93
CA PHE A 101 -16.71 25.46 -33.22
C PHE A 101 -16.11 26.80 -33.58
N GLN A 102 -16.52 27.35 -34.73
CA GLN A 102 -16.18 28.69 -35.15
C GLN A 102 -17.41 29.35 -35.73
N SER A 103 -17.87 30.42 -35.09
CA SER A 103 -18.98 31.22 -35.59
C SER A 103 -18.49 32.38 -36.46
N HIS A 104 -19.20 32.68 -37.55
CA HIS A 104 -19.00 33.89 -38.32
C HIS A 104 -20.02 34.92 -37.86
N GLY A 105 -19.71 35.73 -36.87
CA GLY A 105 -20.61 36.72 -36.29
C GLY A 105 -21.54 37.45 -37.24
N ASN A 106 -22.68 37.88 -36.73
CA ASN A 106 -23.66 38.64 -37.51
C ASN A 106 -23.23 40.12 -37.62
N ALA A 107 -23.00 40.63 -38.85
CA ALA A 107 -22.62 42.00 -39.13
C ALA A 107 -23.65 43.08 -38.73
N SER A 108 -24.84 42.69 -38.26
CA SER A 108 -25.88 43.59 -37.78
C SER A 108 -25.89 43.82 -36.27
N LEU A 109 -24.93 43.25 -35.54
CA LEU A 109 -24.83 43.44 -34.09
C LEU A 109 -24.11 44.77 -33.78
N SER A 110 -24.45 45.36 -32.61
CA SER A 110 -23.79 46.56 -32.10
C SER A 110 -22.30 46.32 -31.87
N ASP A 111 -21.51 47.40 -31.97
CA ASP A 111 -20.08 47.30 -31.67
C ASP A 111 -19.83 46.76 -30.27
N GLY A 112 -18.85 45.88 -30.16
CA GLY A 112 -18.50 45.25 -28.88
C GLY A 112 -18.05 43.79 -29.00
N GLN A 113 -17.92 43.15 -27.86
CA GLN A 113 -17.59 41.73 -27.76
C GLN A 113 -18.88 40.91 -27.76
N HIS A 114 -18.88 39.83 -28.51
CA HIS A 114 -20.00 38.93 -28.68
C HIS A 114 -19.57 37.51 -28.43
N ILE A 115 -20.54 36.68 -27.97
CA ILE A 115 -20.35 35.26 -27.67
C ILE A 115 -21.41 34.50 -28.48
N ASP A 116 -20.95 33.61 -29.33
CA ASP A 116 -21.82 32.60 -29.96
C ASP A 116 -21.76 31.31 -29.23
N ARG A 117 -22.89 30.61 -29.15
CA ARG A 117 -23.05 29.35 -28.43
C ARG A 117 -23.76 28.32 -29.29
N ILE A 118 -23.22 27.12 -29.27
CA ILE A 118 -23.93 25.91 -29.76
C ILE A 118 -24.08 24.93 -28.61
N ASP A 119 -25.33 24.55 -28.35
CA ASP A 119 -25.63 23.47 -27.42
C ASP A 119 -25.65 22.14 -28.16
N VAL A 120 -24.94 21.16 -27.65
CA VAL A 120 -24.87 19.80 -28.18
C VAL A 120 -25.47 18.89 -27.14
N SER A 121 -26.56 18.25 -27.49
CA SER A 121 -27.35 17.40 -26.60
C SER A 121 -27.60 16.01 -27.19
N GLY A 122 -27.99 15.06 -26.33
CA GLY A 122 -28.30 13.69 -26.73
C GLY A 122 -27.13 12.95 -27.36
N ILE A 123 -25.91 13.24 -26.92
CA ILE A 123 -24.69 12.70 -27.50
C ILE A 123 -24.61 11.21 -27.17
N THR A 124 -24.71 10.37 -28.22
CA THR A 124 -24.68 8.92 -28.07
C THR A 124 -23.66 8.29 -29.00
N LEU A 125 -22.75 7.52 -28.44
CA LEU A 125 -21.80 6.70 -29.18
C LEU A 125 -22.39 5.29 -29.31
N THR A 126 -22.48 4.79 -30.53
CA THR A 126 -22.87 3.42 -30.83
C THR A 126 -21.68 2.67 -31.44
N VAL A 127 -21.26 1.59 -30.82
CA VAL A 127 -20.17 0.74 -31.33
C VAL A 127 -20.79 -0.55 -31.83
N THR A 128 -20.53 -0.89 -33.11
CA THR A 128 -20.92 -2.15 -33.72
C THR A 128 -19.75 -3.11 -33.68
N TYR A 129 -19.96 -4.30 -33.16
CA TYR A 129 -18.91 -5.31 -33.07
C TYR A 129 -19.40 -6.70 -33.45
N THR A 130 -18.50 -7.56 -33.86
CA THR A 130 -18.71 -9.01 -33.89
C THR A 130 -18.10 -9.59 -32.62
N GLU A 131 -18.90 -10.40 -31.92
CA GLU A 131 -18.33 -11.19 -30.84
C GLU A 131 -17.20 -12.01 -31.45
N GLY A 132 -16.04 -11.90 -30.87
CA GLY A 132 -14.93 -12.81 -31.16
C GLY A 132 -15.39 -14.24 -30.86
N PRO A 133 -14.69 -15.28 -31.31
CA PRO A 133 -14.92 -16.61 -30.77
C PRO A 133 -14.94 -16.44 -29.26
N GLY A 134 -16.12 -16.69 -28.66
CA GLY A 134 -16.30 -16.55 -27.22
C GLY A 134 -15.11 -17.18 -26.51
N PRO A 135 -14.73 -16.73 -25.31
CA PRO A 135 -13.63 -17.36 -24.58
C PRO A 135 -13.82 -18.85 -24.77
N GLU A 136 -12.79 -19.49 -25.35
CA GLU A 136 -12.79 -20.93 -25.58
C GLU A 136 -13.39 -21.55 -24.32
N PRO A 137 -14.50 -22.31 -24.39
CA PRO A 137 -15.21 -22.76 -23.20
C PRO A 137 -14.16 -23.23 -22.22
N GLU A 138 -14.14 -22.61 -21.05
CA GLU A 138 -13.16 -22.94 -20.03
C GLU A 138 -13.11 -24.46 -20.00
N PRO A 139 -11.96 -25.11 -20.34
CA PRO A 139 -11.92 -26.56 -20.49
C PRO A 139 -12.59 -27.09 -19.24
N GLU A 140 -13.63 -27.91 -19.41
CA GLU A 140 -14.42 -28.45 -18.29
C GLU A 140 -13.43 -28.78 -17.18
N PRO A 141 -13.62 -28.32 -15.95
CA PRO A 141 -12.63 -28.51 -14.90
C PRO A 141 -12.29 -30.00 -14.95
N VAL A 142 -11.06 -30.27 -15.44
CA VAL A 142 -10.53 -31.65 -15.47
C VAL A 142 -10.79 -32.12 -14.05
N PRO A 143 -11.61 -33.16 -13.83
CA PRO A 143 -12.02 -33.57 -12.48
C PRO A 143 -10.76 -33.54 -11.64
N ASP A 144 -10.82 -32.85 -10.53
CA ASP A 144 -9.68 -32.68 -9.61
C ASP A 144 -9.18 -34.09 -9.33
N VAL A 145 -8.22 -34.54 -10.12
CA VAL A 145 -7.53 -35.78 -9.84
C VAL A 145 -6.87 -35.46 -8.53
N ASP A 146 -7.28 -36.16 -7.51
CA ASP A 146 -6.71 -36.09 -6.16
C ASP A 146 -5.21 -36.39 -6.29
N TRP A 147 -4.45 -35.32 -6.60
CA TRP A 147 -3.01 -35.36 -6.77
C TRP A 147 -2.35 -35.33 -5.39
N ALA A 148 -2.79 -36.20 -4.50
CA ALA A 148 -2.11 -36.39 -3.21
C ALA A 148 -0.59 -36.59 -3.39
N ASP A 149 -0.17 -36.91 -4.63
CA ASP A 149 1.21 -37.18 -5.02
C ASP A 149 1.66 -36.42 -6.28
N LYS A 150 1.44 -35.10 -6.32
CA LYS A 150 2.00 -34.30 -7.41
C LYS A 150 3.52 -34.45 -7.47
N PRO A 151 4.11 -34.80 -8.64
CA PRO A 151 5.56 -34.97 -8.77
C PRO A 151 6.28 -33.61 -8.70
N ILE A 152 7.54 -33.63 -8.31
CA ILE A 152 8.41 -32.45 -8.43
C ILE A 152 8.57 -32.16 -9.91
N SER A 153 8.17 -30.97 -10.35
CA SER A 153 8.14 -30.59 -11.77
C SER A 153 8.74 -29.22 -11.99
N VAL A 154 9.35 -29.03 -13.16
CA VAL A 154 9.86 -27.71 -13.60
C VAL A 154 8.98 -27.11 -14.67
N PHE A 155 8.69 -25.83 -14.55
CA PHE A 155 7.84 -25.03 -15.44
C PHE A 155 8.63 -23.86 -16.01
N SER A 156 8.16 -23.33 -17.14
CA SER A 156 8.69 -22.07 -17.68
C SER A 156 8.49 -20.94 -16.67
N GLY A 157 9.41 -19.98 -16.64
CA GLY A 157 9.30 -18.79 -15.80
C GLY A 157 8.08 -17.91 -16.10
N THR A 158 7.49 -18.05 -17.30
CA THR A 158 6.29 -17.33 -17.75
C THR A 158 5.00 -18.15 -17.66
N GLU A 159 5.08 -19.38 -17.13
CA GLU A 159 3.92 -20.27 -17.02
C GLU A 159 2.85 -19.69 -16.10
N THR A 160 1.58 -19.89 -16.46
CA THR A 160 0.43 -19.44 -15.71
C THR A 160 -0.39 -20.58 -15.10
N ARG A 161 -0.24 -21.81 -15.62
CA ARG A 161 -0.97 -23.00 -15.20
C ARG A 161 -0.03 -24.07 -14.67
N PHE A 162 -0.22 -24.47 -13.42
CA PHE A 162 0.66 -25.41 -12.72
C PHE A 162 -0.01 -26.74 -12.36
N GLY A 163 -1.19 -27.01 -12.93
CA GLY A 163 -1.94 -28.25 -12.74
C GLY A 163 -1.40 -29.47 -13.52
N ASN A 164 -0.40 -29.26 -14.40
CA ASN A 164 0.21 -30.30 -15.24
C ASN A 164 1.64 -30.63 -14.77
N ASN A 165 2.39 -31.38 -15.55
CA ASN A 165 3.78 -31.77 -15.27
C ASN A 165 4.83 -30.77 -15.79
N GLY A 166 4.42 -29.63 -16.34
CA GLY A 166 5.32 -28.58 -16.82
C GLY A 166 6.22 -29.02 -17.97
N LEU A 167 7.44 -28.49 -18.01
CA LEU A 167 8.46 -28.81 -19.01
C LEU A 167 9.04 -30.21 -18.75
N ALA A 168 9.19 -30.61 -17.51
CA ALA A 168 9.64 -31.93 -17.12
C ALA A 168 9.30 -32.28 -15.67
N VAL A 169 9.10 -33.58 -15.43
CA VAL A 169 9.10 -34.16 -14.10
C VAL A 169 10.55 -34.43 -13.70
N LEU A 170 10.96 -33.88 -12.57
CA LEU A 170 12.30 -34.00 -12.02
C LEU A 170 12.45 -35.24 -11.15
N ILE A 171 13.65 -35.81 -11.12
CA ILE A 171 14.01 -36.93 -10.25
C ILE A 171 15.28 -36.53 -9.48
N PRO A 172 15.17 -35.61 -8.52
CA PRO A 172 16.33 -35.20 -7.75
C PRO A 172 16.83 -36.31 -6.83
N THR A 173 18.11 -36.30 -6.55
CA THR A 173 18.75 -37.21 -5.57
C THR A 173 18.70 -36.64 -4.17
N GLU A 174 18.70 -35.33 -4.05
CA GLU A 174 18.56 -34.59 -2.80
C GLU A 174 17.64 -33.39 -3.01
N GLY A 175 16.86 -33.08 -2.00
CA GLY A 175 15.98 -31.92 -2.03
C GLY A 175 15.59 -31.49 -0.61
N LYS A 176 16.00 -30.28 -0.23
CA LYS A 176 15.75 -29.71 1.09
C LYS A 176 14.97 -28.42 0.96
N LEU A 177 13.81 -28.37 1.60
CA LEU A 177 13.04 -27.16 1.81
C LEU A 177 13.39 -26.61 3.20
N LYS A 178 13.67 -25.33 3.25
CA LYS A 178 13.81 -24.55 4.49
C LYS A 178 12.70 -23.51 4.55
N MET A 179 11.98 -23.50 5.66
CA MET A 179 10.91 -22.52 5.93
C MET A 179 11.19 -21.86 7.27
N VAL A 180 11.13 -20.52 7.29
CA VAL A 180 11.36 -19.68 8.48
C VAL A 180 10.12 -18.82 8.73
N ALA A 181 9.67 -18.77 9.98
CA ALA A 181 8.54 -17.95 10.40
C ALA A 181 8.81 -16.47 10.06
N GLY A 182 7.89 -15.83 9.30
CA GLY A 182 8.07 -14.46 8.82
C GLY A 182 9.32 -14.23 7.97
N GLY A 183 9.93 -15.27 7.45
CA GLY A 183 11.23 -15.20 6.80
C GLY A 183 11.35 -16.06 5.54
N ALA A 184 12.54 -16.65 5.37
CA ALA A 184 12.90 -17.43 4.20
C ALA A 184 11.98 -18.63 3.94
N CYS A 185 11.71 -18.89 2.66
CA CYS A 185 11.08 -20.11 2.17
C CYS A 185 11.82 -20.46 0.87
N GLU A 186 12.67 -21.50 0.93
CA GLU A 186 13.64 -21.77 -0.14
C GLU A 186 13.94 -23.26 -0.26
N ILE A 187 14.28 -23.70 -1.47
CA ILE A 187 14.69 -25.07 -1.72
C ILE A 187 16.12 -25.14 -2.28
N ASN A 188 16.83 -26.13 -1.82
CA ASN A 188 18.07 -26.61 -2.42
C ASN A 188 17.82 -27.99 -2.97
N LEU A 189 18.10 -28.18 -4.24
CA LEU A 189 17.80 -29.42 -4.97
C LEU A 189 19.04 -29.86 -5.73
N ARG A 190 19.38 -31.14 -5.66
CA ARG A 190 20.45 -31.76 -6.44
C ARG A 190 19.86 -32.75 -7.43
N HIS A 191 20.13 -32.55 -8.71
CA HIS A 191 19.58 -33.33 -9.82
C HIS A 191 20.70 -33.92 -10.69
N PRO A 192 20.63 -35.21 -11.11
CA PRO A 192 21.63 -35.77 -11.97
C PRO A 192 21.56 -35.16 -13.38
N ILE A 193 22.71 -35.10 -14.08
CA ILE A 193 22.75 -34.82 -15.51
C ILE A 193 22.21 -36.07 -16.20
N ASP A 194 20.89 -36.14 -16.37
CA ASP A 194 20.18 -37.27 -16.91
C ASP A 194 20.29 -37.36 -18.46
N PRO A 195 20.33 -38.55 -19.04
CA PRO A 195 20.37 -38.70 -20.50
C PRO A 195 19.15 -38.13 -21.22
N GLY A 196 18.00 -38.06 -20.55
CA GLY A 196 16.78 -37.46 -21.07
C GLY A 196 16.82 -35.95 -21.16
N GLY A 197 17.85 -35.29 -20.61
CA GLY A 197 18.09 -33.87 -20.72
C GLY A 197 17.15 -33.00 -19.89
N LYS A 198 16.44 -33.55 -18.91
CA LYS A 198 15.50 -32.81 -18.04
C LYS A 198 16.20 -31.70 -17.24
N TRP A 199 17.46 -31.93 -16.83
CA TRP A 199 18.29 -30.96 -16.13
C TRP A 199 18.47 -29.65 -16.91
N ARG A 200 18.32 -29.66 -18.27
CA ARG A 200 18.44 -28.46 -19.11
C ARG A 200 17.34 -27.43 -18.86
N TYR A 201 16.21 -27.84 -18.27
CA TYR A 201 15.15 -26.95 -17.88
C TYR A 201 15.41 -26.29 -16.52
N LEU A 202 16.44 -26.75 -15.77
CA LEU A 202 16.86 -26.14 -14.52
C LEU A 202 17.73 -24.90 -14.85
N VAL A 203 17.08 -23.80 -15.16
CA VAL A 203 17.72 -22.53 -15.49
C VAL A 203 17.15 -21.41 -14.64
N PRO A 204 17.94 -20.38 -14.30
CA PRO A 204 17.45 -19.23 -13.54
C PRO A 204 16.20 -18.63 -14.18
N GLY A 205 15.19 -18.30 -13.36
CA GLY A 205 13.90 -17.78 -13.79
C GLY A 205 12.81 -18.82 -13.96
N ASN A 206 13.12 -20.08 -14.28
CA ASN A 206 12.14 -21.17 -14.30
C ASN A 206 11.62 -21.49 -12.88
N ILE A 207 10.49 -22.18 -12.82
CA ILE A 207 9.75 -22.43 -11.58
C ILE A 207 9.73 -23.93 -11.30
N ILE A 208 10.06 -24.31 -10.08
CA ILE A 208 9.95 -25.68 -9.57
C ILE A 208 8.69 -25.77 -8.70
N ARG A 209 7.81 -26.73 -8.96
CA ARG A 209 6.76 -27.14 -8.04
C ARG A 209 7.30 -28.28 -7.17
N ALA A 210 7.25 -28.09 -5.86
CA ALA A 210 7.73 -29.05 -4.90
C ALA A 210 6.72 -29.26 -3.76
N PRO A 211 6.61 -30.47 -3.19
CA PRO A 211 5.76 -30.74 -2.04
C PRO A 211 6.28 -29.99 -0.81
N VAL A 212 5.34 -29.59 0.04
CA VAL A 212 5.59 -28.91 1.33
C VAL A 212 4.81 -29.63 2.43
N PRO A 213 5.12 -29.40 3.73
CA PRO A 213 4.28 -29.86 4.83
C PRO A 213 2.84 -29.36 4.62
N GLN A 214 1.88 -30.28 4.78
CA GLN A 214 0.47 -29.95 4.62
C GLN A 214 0.03 -28.92 5.66
N GLU A 215 -0.44 -27.78 5.18
CA GLU A 215 -0.99 -26.72 6.01
C GLU A 215 -2.39 -26.34 5.53
N THR A 216 -3.32 -26.16 6.48
CA THR A 216 -4.61 -25.56 6.21
C THR A 216 -4.54 -24.08 6.55
N ILE A 217 -4.79 -23.22 5.55
CA ILE A 217 -4.86 -21.79 5.68
C ILE A 217 -6.32 -21.41 5.93
N GLU A 218 -6.56 -20.74 7.02
CA GLU A 218 -7.88 -20.28 7.45
C GLU A 218 -8.44 -19.23 6.52
N ASN A 219 -9.76 -19.01 6.58
CA ASN A 219 -10.41 -17.90 5.88
C ASN A 219 -9.78 -16.58 6.27
N ALA A 220 -9.58 -15.74 5.27
CA ALA A 220 -9.03 -14.40 5.39
C ALA A 220 -9.76 -13.45 4.46
N TYR A 221 -9.49 -12.16 4.55
CA TYR A 221 -10.20 -11.14 3.79
C TYR A 221 -9.23 -10.40 2.87
N ILE A 222 -9.68 -10.17 1.62
CA ILE A 222 -9.00 -9.36 0.62
C ILE A 222 -9.74 -8.03 0.50
N GLY A 223 -9.03 -6.93 0.61
CA GLY A 223 -9.61 -5.60 0.53
C GLY A 223 -9.75 -4.95 1.91
N ILE A 224 -10.63 -3.98 1.99
CA ILE A 224 -10.80 -3.12 3.16
C ILE A 224 -12.25 -3.13 3.64
N ASP A 225 -12.41 -3.06 4.95
CA ASP A 225 -13.67 -2.81 5.63
C ASP A 225 -13.72 -1.32 5.96
N VAL A 226 -14.35 -0.52 5.10
CA VAL A 226 -14.35 0.93 5.24
C VAL A 226 -15.51 1.57 4.51
N ASP A 227 -16.00 2.68 5.03
CA ASP A 227 -17.00 3.49 4.34
C ASP A 227 -16.34 4.34 3.26
N LEU A 228 -16.84 4.23 2.03
CA LEU A 228 -16.46 5.05 0.91
C LEU A 228 -17.33 6.29 0.84
N TYR A 229 -16.70 7.44 0.86
CA TYR A 229 -17.32 8.74 0.62
C TYR A 229 -16.79 9.35 -0.67
N ARG A 230 -17.51 10.34 -1.17
CA ARG A 230 -17.10 11.10 -2.34
C ARG A 230 -17.28 12.59 -2.10
N THR A 231 -16.33 13.39 -2.54
CA THR A 231 -16.43 14.85 -2.47
C THR A 231 -17.60 15.35 -3.30
N THR A 232 -18.45 16.20 -2.73
CA THR A 232 -19.60 16.81 -3.40
C THR A 232 -19.24 18.10 -4.14
N GLN A 233 -18.12 18.67 -3.77
CA GLN A 233 -17.56 19.93 -4.31
C GLN A 233 -16.04 19.90 -4.18
N SER A 234 -15.35 20.87 -4.78
CA SER A 234 -13.91 21.03 -4.51
C SER A 234 -13.70 21.37 -3.03
N ALA A 235 -12.87 20.59 -2.36
CA ALA A 235 -12.70 20.65 -0.91
C ALA A 235 -11.23 20.45 -0.50
N PRO A 236 -10.73 21.21 0.48
CA PRO A 236 -9.40 21.00 1.02
C PRO A 236 -9.40 19.82 2.01
N LEU A 237 -8.45 18.92 1.85
CA LEU A 237 -8.05 17.98 2.90
C LEU A 237 -6.95 18.65 3.71
N ARG A 238 -7.12 18.78 5.01
CA ARG A 238 -6.28 19.60 5.89
C ARG A 238 -5.53 18.76 6.91
N GLU A 239 -4.44 19.31 7.42
CA GLU A 239 -3.66 18.70 8.50
C GLU A 239 -4.40 18.73 9.86
N GLY A 240 -5.38 19.61 10.03
CA GLY A 240 -6.18 19.74 11.24
C GLY A 240 -7.55 20.38 10.97
N THR A 241 -8.35 20.53 12.02
CA THR A 241 -9.75 20.98 11.94
C THR A 241 -9.94 22.51 11.99
N GLU A 242 -8.86 23.29 12.04
CA GLU A 242 -8.95 24.74 12.07
C GLU A 242 -9.29 25.33 10.70
N GLU A 243 -10.35 26.11 10.62
CA GLU A 243 -10.70 26.84 9.41
C GLU A 243 -10.08 28.24 9.38
N PRO A 244 -9.80 28.79 8.19
CA PRO A 244 -9.49 30.20 8.07
C PRO A 244 -10.64 31.05 8.60
N THR A 245 -10.36 31.84 9.60
CA THR A 245 -11.37 32.74 10.20
C THR A 245 -11.13 34.15 9.70
N SER A 246 -12.16 34.79 9.19
CA SER A 246 -12.09 36.18 8.77
C SER A 246 -11.73 37.07 9.95
N ILE A 247 -10.72 37.91 9.76
CA ILE A 247 -10.31 38.92 10.73
C ILE A 247 -11.00 40.20 10.34
N THR A 248 -11.91 40.65 11.20
CA THR A 248 -12.61 41.91 11.02
C THR A 248 -12.09 42.93 12.04
N TYR A 249 -11.64 44.08 11.54
CA TYR A 249 -11.26 45.23 12.35
C TYR A 249 -12.35 46.29 12.23
N PRO A 250 -12.34 47.33 13.12
CA PRO A 250 -13.23 48.47 12.98
C PRO A 250 -13.14 49.05 11.57
N GLU A 251 -14.29 49.42 10.98
CA GLU A 251 -14.31 50.04 9.68
C GLU A 251 -13.55 51.35 9.71
N TRP A 252 -12.74 51.58 8.65
CA TRP A 252 -12.02 52.82 8.52
C TRP A 252 -13.00 54.02 8.43
N SER A 253 -12.67 55.11 9.11
CA SER A 253 -13.50 56.29 9.16
C SER A 253 -12.65 57.56 8.89
N TYR A 254 -13.14 58.44 8.05
CA TYR A 254 -12.53 59.72 7.79
C TYR A 254 -12.62 60.74 8.96
N THR A 255 -13.30 60.37 10.05
CA THR A 255 -13.40 61.19 11.23
C THR A 255 -12.49 60.71 12.39
N THR A 256 -11.78 59.63 12.21
CA THR A 256 -10.96 59.02 13.23
C THR A 256 -9.49 59.16 12.97
N VAL A 257 -8.75 59.68 13.94
CA VAL A 257 -7.28 59.76 13.87
C VAL A 257 -6.68 58.41 14.31
N TYR A 258 -5.90 57.81 13.46
CA TYR A 258 -5.29 56.51 13.71
C TYR A 258 -3.84 56.65 14.13
N GLN A 259 -3.42 55.89 15.13
CA GLN A 259 -2.04 55.81 15.59
C GLN A 259 -1.29 54.71 14.80
N VAL A 260 0.03 54.81 14.75
CA VAL A 260 0.87 53.69 14.22
C VAL A 260 0.54 52.42 14.98
N GLY A 261 0.26 51.33 14.24
CA GLY A 261 -0.20 50.07 14.78
C GLY A 261 -1.72 49.85 14.77
N SER A 262 -2.53 50.92 14.57
CA SER A 262 -3.98 50.77 14.41
C SER A 262 -4.29 49.87 13.21
N LYS A 263 -5.33 49.04 13.37
CA LYS A 263 -5.80 48.13 12.32
C LYS A 263 -7.25 48.44 11.98
N VAL A 264 -7.56 48.50 10.70
CA VAL A 264 -8.88 48.85 10.17
C VAL A 264 -9.26 47.95 9.01
N THR A 265 -10.55 47.84 8.76
CA THR A 265 -11.12 47.24 7.57
C THR A 265 -11.59 48.34 6.62
N CYS A 266 -11.31 48.20 5.34
CA CYS A 266 -11.91 49.03 4.28
C CYS A 266 -12.79 48.12 3.43
N THR A 267 -14.10 48.29 3.52
CA THR A 267 -15.06 47.45 2.79
C THR A 267 -14.74 47.45 1.30
N GLY A 268 -14.59 46.23 0.74
CA GLY A 268 -14.23 46.01 -0.68
C GLY A 268 -12.71 46.05 -1.00
N TYR A 269 -11.86 46.49 -0.06
CA TYR A 269 -10.42 46.63 -0.27
C TYR A 269 -9.54 45.84 0.69
N GLY A 270 -10.09 45.34 1.82
CA GLY A 270 -9.39 44.48 2.78
C GLY A 270 -8.98 45.16 4.07
N ASN A 271 -8.09 44.54 4.81
CA ASN A 271 -7.61 45.01 6.11
C ASN A 271 -6.26 45.70 5.99
N TYR A 272 -6.07 46.74 6.78
CA TYR A 272 -4.88 47.60 6.75
C TYR A 272 -4.36 47.87 8.16
N LYS A 273 -3.05 48.03 8.30
CA LYS A 273 -2.36 48.47 9.52
C LYS A 273 -1.67 49.78 9.26
N CYS A 274 -1.88 50.77 10.13
CA CYS A 274 -1.18 52.03 10.10
C CYS A 274 0.30 51.78 10.45
N VAL A 275 1.21 52.18 9.54
CA VAL A 275 2.65 51.98 9.71
C VAL A 275 3.41 53.27 9.89
N ALA A 276 2.81 54.40 9.51
CA ALA A 276 3.39 55.74 9.70
C ALA A 276 2.29 56.75 9.98
N TYR A 277 2.62 57.79 10.72
CA TYR A 277 1.75 58.94 11.01
C TYR A 277 2.57 60.19 11.14
N ASP A 278 2.27 61.20 10.31
CA ASP A 278 2.99 62.44 10.26
C ASP A 278 2.32 63.60 11.03
N GLY A 279 1.24 63.30 11.70
CA GLY A 279 0.46 64.29 12.46
C GLY A 279 -0.46 65.17 11.61
N SER A 280 -0.53 64.93 10.30
CA SER A 280 -1.35 65.72 9.39
C SER A 280 -2.82 65.26 9.39
N SER A 281 -3.74 66.21 9.14
CA SER A 281 -5.16 65.92 8.92
C SER A 281 -5.45 65.15 7.63
N GLN A 282 -4.46 65.02 6.72
CA GLN A 282 -4.63 64.27 5.48
C GLN A 282 -4.71 62.77 5.67
N GLN A 283 -4.17 62.25 6.78
CA GLN A 283 -4.26 60.83 7.08
C GLN A 283 -5.71 60.36 7.26
N ILE A 284 -6.58 61.21 7.80
CA ILE A 284 -7.99 60.88 7.99
C ILE A 284 -8.84 61.07 6.76
N MET A 285 -8.33 61.78 5.74
CA MET A 285 -9.09 62.08 4.52
C MET A 285 -8.79 61.09 3.39
N VAL A 286 -7.69 60.36 3.46
CA VAL A 286 -7.26 59.43 2.40
C VAL A 286 -7.40 58.01 2.89
N PRO A 287 -8.22 57.17 2.25
CA PRO A 287 -8.43 55.80 2.70
C PRO A 287 -7.15 54.95 2.60
N PRO A 288 -7.00 53.94 3.47
CA PRO A 288 -5.81 53.09 3.54
C PRO A 288 -5.31 52.51 2.21
N TYR A 289 -6.21 52.06 1.35
CA TYR A 289 -5.86 51.48 0.05
C TYR A 289 -5.28 52.51 -0.94
N ALA A 290 -5.50 53.77 -0.71
CA ALA A 290 -4.99 54.87 -1.56
C ALA A 290 -3.69 55.48 -1.01
N ASN A 291 -3.22 55.09 0.17
CA ASN A 291 -2.00 55.65 0.77
C ASN A 291 -1.04 54.58 1.31
N PRO A 292 -0.25 53.94 0.48
CA PRO A 292 0.70 52.90 0.90
C PRO A 292 1.84 53.42 1.78
N SER A 293 2.09 54.72 1.85
CA SER A 293 3.10 55.29 2.74
C SER A 293 2.72 55.28 4.19
N TRP A 294 1.44 55.31 4.50
CA TRP A 294 0.93 55.31 5.87
C TRP A 294 0.28 54.00 6.28
N TRP A 295 -0.12 53.19 5.29
CA TRP A 295 -0.89 51.98 5.53
C TRP A 295 -0.30 50.80 4.78
N THR A 296 -0.22 49.67 5.46
CA THR A 296 0.17 48.38 4.84
C THR A 296 -1.03 47.46 4.90
N GLN A 297 -1.34 46.82 3.78
CA GLN A 297 -2.36 45.77 3.74
C GLN A 297 -1.91 44.58 4.58
N ILE A 298 -2.83 44.07 5.38
CA ILE A 298 -2.59 42.91 6.24
C ILE A 298 -3.60 41.79 5.92
N ALA A 299 -3.33 40.57 6.40
CA ALA A 299 -4.18 39.44 6.15
C ALA A 299 -5.64 39.71 6.55
N GLY A 300 -6.57 39.28 5.74
CA GLY A 300 -8.01 39.32 5.98
C GLY A 300 -8.56 38.11 6.70
N SER A 301 -7.74 37.11 6.88
CA SER A 301 -8.11 35.88 7.58
C SER A 301 -6.90 35.22 8.25
N THR A 302 -7.17 34.39 9.24
CA THR A 302 -6.16 33.42 9.75
C THR A 302 -5.87 32.40 8.66
N SER A 303 -4.72 31.76 8.72
CA SER A 303 -4.35 30.73 7.76
C SER A 303 -5.15 29.43 7.92
N GLY A 304 -5.71 29.19 9.12
CA GLY A 304 -6.28 27.88 9.44
C GLY A 304 -5.24 26.76 9.40
N SER A 305 -5.67 25.53 9.54
CA SER A 305 -4.79 24.38 9.39
C SER A 305 -4.29 24.24 7.96
N PRO A 306 -3.02 23.82 7.75
CA PRO A 306 -2.45 23.64 6.41
C PRO A 306 -3.30 22.75 5.52
N VAL A 307 -3.35 23.05 4.24
CA VAL A 307 -4.01 22.21 3.23
C VAL A 307 -3.00 21.21 2.71
N LEU A 308 -3.26 19.93 2.93
CA LEU A 308 -2.44 18.81 2.45
C LEU A 308 -2.63 18.61 0.95
N VAL A 309 -3.89 18.59 0.53
CA VAL A 309 -4.27 18.47 -0.89
C VAL A 309 -5.61 19.16 -1.13
N GLN A 310 -5.75 19.78 -2.30
CA GLN A 310 -7.02 20.30 -2.78
C GLN A 310 -7.69 19.24 -3.64
N LEU A 311 -8.80 18.71 -3.17
CA LEU A 311 -9.59 17.70 -3.86
C LEU A 311 -10.54 18.36 -4.84
N ALA A 312 -10.75 17.73 -5.99
CA ALA A 312 -11.81 18.12 -6.92
C ALA A 312 -13.15 17.53 -6.48
N ALA A 313 -14.26 18.00 -7.03
CA ALA A 313 -15.55 17.35 -6.86
C ALA A 313 -15.54 15.96 -7.52
N GLY A 314 -16.12 14.99 -6.86
CA GLY A 314 -16.21 13.61 -7.38
C GLY A 314 -15.04 12.69 -7.00
N GLU A 315 -14.09 13.15 -6.18
CA GLU A 315 -13.01 12.31 -5.71
C GLU A 315 -13.43 11.40 -4.55
N ASP A 316 -12.96 10.17 -4.58
CA ASP A 316 -13.25 9.15 -3.57
C ASP A 316 -12.35 9.29 -2.35
N LEU A 317 -12.94 9.08 -1.16
CA LEU A 317 -12.28 9.14 0.13
C LEU A 317 -12.72 7.96 0.99
N TYR A 318 -11.80 7.40 1.73
CA TYR A 318 -12.07 6.38 2.75
C TYR A 318 -12.25 7.06 4.11
N PHE A 319 -13.37 6.76 4.76
CA PHE A 319 -13.66 7.25 6.10
C PHE A 319 -12.81 6.49 7.12
N LEU A 320 -12.10 7.20 7.95
CA LEU A 320 -11.28 6.63 9.03
C LEU A 320 -11.94 6.87 10.38
N GLU A 321 -12.39 8.12 10.65
CA GLU A 321 -12.93 8.50 11.93
C GLU A 321 -13.83 9.73 11.82
N ASP A 322 -14.83 9.84 12.71
CA ASP A 322 -15.55 11.09 12.96
C ASP A 322 -14.77 11.90 14.01
N ALA A 323 -14.08 12.92 13.56
CA ALA A 323 -13.29 13.80 14.41
C ALA A 323 -14.13 14.79 15.25
N GLY A 324 -15.46 14.71 15.12
CA GLY A 324 -16.40 15.59 15.82
C GLY A 324 -16.50 16.98 15.20
N SER A 325 -17.40 17.81 15.74
CA SER A 325 -17.63 19.21 15.31
C SER A 325 -17.88 19.37 13.79
N GLY A 326 -18.38 18.31 13.13
CA GLY A 326 -18.64 18.29 11.68
C GLY A 326 -17.40 18.07 10.80
N TRP A 327 -16.35 17.48 11.34
CA TRP A 327 -15.15 17.07 10.62
C TRP A 327 -15.03 15.57 10.59
N TYR A 328 -14.61 15.05 9.45
CA TYR A 328 -14.23 13.66 9.24
C TYR A 328 -12.72 13.57 8.99
N TYR A 329 -12.08 12.60 9.60
CA TYR A 329 -10.72 12.20 9.26
C TYR A 329 -10.82 11.14 8.17
N MET A 330 -10.23 11.43 7.02
CA MET A 330 -10.41 10.63 5.81
C MET A 330 -9.09 10.42 5.09
N SER A 331 -9.05 9.40 4.27
CA SER A 331 -7.88 9.07 3.47
C SER A 331 -8.21 9.03 1.98
N THR A 332 -7.37 9.65 1.17
CA THR A 332 -7.48 9.50 -0.29
C THR A 332 -7.10 8.07 -0.72
N PRO A 333 -7.52 7.59 -1.92
CA PRO A 333 -7.02 6.35 -2.49
C PRO A 333 -5.49 6.28 -2.60
N MET A 334 -4.79 7.38 -2.66
CA MET A 334 -3.32 7.47 -2.71
C MET A 334 -2.64 7.50 -1.33
N GLY A 335 -3.40 7.49 -0.22
CA GLY A 335 -2.85 7.46 1.13
C GLY A 335 -2.56 8.81 1.75
N ILE A 336 -3.06 9.91 1.20
CA ILE A 336 -3.02 11.21 1.86
C ILE A 336 -4.18 11.24 2.86
N GLU A 337 -3.86 11.36 4.14
CA GLU A 337 -4.83 11.39 5.23
C GLU A 337 -4.95 12.79 5.79
N GLY A 338 -6.16 13.17 6.17
CA GLY A 338 -6.42 14.50 6.72
C GLY A 338 -7.89 14.76 7.02
N TYR A 339 -8.17 15.97 7.46
CA TYR A 339 -9.49 16.42 7.90
C TYR A 339 -10.23 17.12 6.76
N ILE A 340 -11.51 16.77 6.61
CA ILE A 340 -12.45 17.39 5.67
C ILE A 340 -13.78 17.63 6.35
N LYS A 341 -14.49 18.67 5.96
CA LYS A 341 -15.85 18.91 6.47
C LYS A 341 -16.82 17.81 6.05
N SER A 342 -17.59 17.28 6.96
CA SER A 342 -18.63 16.28 6.67
C SER A 342 -19.66 16.77 5.64
N THR A 343 -19.88 18.08 5.53
CA THR A 343 -20.77 18.72 4.55
C THR A 343 -20.21 18.75 3.13
N GLN A 344 -18.91 18.45 2.96
CA GLN A 344 -18.22 18.46 1.67
C GLN A 344 -18.09 17.07 1.02
N VAL A 345 -18.55 16.05 1.72
CA VAL A 345 -18.51 14.66 1.28
C VAL A 345 -19.88 14.00 1.41
N ALA A 346 -20.16 13.02 0.58
CA ALA A 346 -21.36 12.20 0.66
C ALA A 346 -20.97 10.73 0.76
N PHE A 347 -21.66 9.99 1.62
CA PHE A 347 -21.53 8.55 1.72
C PHE A 347 -21.96 7.89 0.39
N ILE A 348 -21.15 6.98 -0.11
CA ILE A 348 -21.43 6.24 -1.35
C ILE A 348 -21.83 4.82 -1.04
N LYS A 349 -21.01 4.10 -0.31
CA LYS A 349 -21.25 2.70 0.06
C LYS A 349 -20.30 2.26 1.16
N HIS A 350 -20.70 1.25 1.90
CA HIS A 350 -19.80 0.47 2.72
C HIS A 350 -19.04 -0.54 1.84
N MET A 351 -17.73 -0.56 1.94
CA MET A 351 -16.87 -1.53 1.27
C MET A 351 -16.63 -2.69 2.22
N THR A 352 -17.10 -3.86 1.84
CA THR A 352 -16.82 -5.10 2.58
C THR A 352 -15.67 -5.85 1.93
N PRO A 353 -14.72 -6.34 2.70
CA PRO A 353 -13.66 -7.17 2.15
C PRO A 353 -14.24 -8.48 1.62
N LYS A 354 -13.61 -9.01 0.58
CA LYS A 354 -13.98 -10.31 0.03
C LYS A 354 -13.33 -11.41 0.86
N GLU A 355 -14.12 -12.33 1.37
CA GLU A 355 -13.62 -13.50 2.06
C GLU A 355 -12.92 -14.45 1.07
N SER A 356 -11.76 -14.95 1.45
CA SER A 356 -11.08 -16.04 0.77
C SER A 356 -11.47 -17.35 1.44
N ASP A 357 -11.69 -18.38 0.63
CA ASP A 357 -12.02 -19.70 1.14
C ASP A 357 -10.83 -20.32 1.90
N GLU A 358 -11.16 -21.18 2.87
CA GLU A 358 -10.18 -22.05 3.50
C GLU A 358 -9.54 -22.95 2.44
N ARG A 359 -8.24 -23.10 2.50
CA ARG A 359 -7.51 -23.93 1.54
C ARG A 359 -6.43 -24.78 2.20
N THR A 360 -6.29 -26.00 1.69
CA THR A 360 -5.22 -26.90 2.09
C THR A 360 -4.08 -26.86 1.09
N VAL A 361 -2.91 -26.54 1.57
CA VAL A 361 -1.68 -26.43 0.78
C VAL A 361 -0.83 -27.66 0.99
N THR A 362 -0.43 -28.32 -0.11
CA THR A 362 0.41 -29.54 -0.10
C THR A 362 1.63 -29.42 -0.99
N ASP A 363 1.65 -28.46 -1.89
CA ASP A 363 2.75 -28.12 -2.80
C ASP A 363 2.89 -26.63 -2.98
N GLN A 364 4.07 -26.15 -3.32
CA GLN A 364 4.38 -24.75 -3.55
C GLN A 364 5.31 -24.57 -4.74
N LEU A 365 5.35 -23.35 -5.25
CA LEU A 365 6.13 -22.93 -6.39
C LEU A 365 7.39 -22.17 -5.96
N PHE A 366 8.53 -22.53 -6.56
CA PHE A 366 9.83 -21.94 -6.25
C PHE A 366 10.51 -21.48 -7.53
N ARG A 367 10.90 -20.22 -7.60
CA ARG A 367 11.64 -19.64 -8.72
C ARG A 367 13.13 -19.91 -8.58
N ILE A 368 13.71 -20.54 -9.58
CA ILE A 368 15.16 -20.83 -9.64
C ILE A 368 15.93 -19.50 -9.67
N LYS A 369 16.85 -19.34 -8.74
CA LYS A 369 17.73 -18.18 -8.62
C LYS A 369 19.14 -18.48 -9.08
N SER A 370 19.68 -19.64 -8.74
CA SER A 370 21.00 -20.04 -9.19
C SER A 370 21.05 -21.53 -9.51
N VAL A 371 21.92 -21.87 -10.45
CA VAL A 371 22.18 -23.24 -10.89
C VAL A 371 23.67 -23.40 -11.03
N THR A 372 24.22 -24.45 -10.43
CA THR A 372 25.61 -24.84 -10.55
C THR A 372 25.69 -26.23 -11.18
N VAL A 373 26.39 -26.33 -12.28
CA VAL A 373 26.61 -27.64 -12.96
C VAL A 373 27.97 -28.16 -12.55
N ALA A 374 27.99 -29.23 -11.78
CA ALA A 374 29.20 -29.93 -11.37
C ALA A 374 29.44 -31.11 -12.32
N SER A 375 30.23 -30.91 -13.36
CA SER A 375 30.49 -31.92 -14.38
C SER A 375 31.27 -33.13 -13.83
N GLU A 376 32.10 -32.91 -12.82
CA GLU A 376 32.90 -33.96 -12.20
C GLU A 376 32.00 -34.96 -11.45
N ASP A 377 30.94 -34.45 -10.77
CA ASP A 377 29.99 -35.26 -10.01
C ASP A 377 28.81 -35.72 -10.89
N ASN A 378 28.72 -35.24 -12.11
CA ASN A 378 27.58 -35.46 -13.02
C ASN A 378 26.24 -34.97 -12.41
N MET A 379 26.29 -33.84 -11.67
CA MET A 379 25.17 -33.28 -10.93
C MET A 379 24.93 -31.82 -11.24
N VAL A 380 23.71 -31.38 -10.99
CA VAL A 380 23.26 -30.00 -11.06
C VAL A 380 22.70 -29.60 -9.70
N ASP A 381 23.30 -28.61 -9.06
CA ASP A 381 22.82 -28.03 -7.81
C ASP A 381 21.98 -26.81 -8.13
N VAL A 382 20.77 -26.75 -7.58
CA VAL A 382 19.77 -25.72 -7.83
C VAL A 382 19.37 -25.08 -6.52
N TYR A 383 19.44 -23.76 -6.48
CA TYR A 383 18.84 -22.95 -5.41
C TYR A 383 17.63 -22.21 -5.97
N ALA A 384 16.49 -22.33 -5.30
CA ALA A 384 15.26 -21.64 -5.69
C ALA A 384 14.53 -21.07 -4.47
N GLN A 385 13.93 -19.91 -4.66
CA GLN A 385 13.16 -19.21 -3.67
C GLN A 385 11.67 -19.29 -3.98
N HIS A 386 10.85 -19.31 -2.96
CA HIS A 386 9.40 -19.29 -3.11
C HIS A 386 8.93 -18.13 -3.99
N VAL A 387 7.95 -18.35 -4.86
CA VAL A 387 7.50 -17.34 -5.84
C VAL A 387 6.93 -16.05 -5.19
N SER A 388 6.55 -16.09 -3.92
CA SER A 388 6.16 -14.87 -3.18
C SER A 388 7.27 -13.81 -3.16
N TYR A 389 8.54 -14.23 -3.29
CA TYR A 389 9.68 -13.31 -3.39
C TYR A 389 9.79 -12.57 -4.73
N ASP A 390 8.92 -12.85 -5.70
CA ASP A 390 8.77 -11.99 -6.87
C ASP A 390 8.36 -10.57 -6.45
N LEU A 391 7.68 -10.43 -5.29
CA LEU A 391 7.34 -9.14 -4.67
C LEU A 391 8.59 -8.32 -4.27
N ALA A 392 9.74 -8.98 -4.05
CA ALA A 392 11.00 -8.29 -3.76
C ALA A 392 11.56 -7.51 -4.97
N ALA A 393 11.14 -7.85 -6.17
CA ALA A 393 11.52 -7.15 -7.40
C ALA A 393 10.63 -5.92 -7.67
N ILE A 394 9.56 -5.72 -6.90
CA ILE A 394 8.60 -4.64 -7.08
C ILE A 394 8.79 -3.61 -5.96
N LEU A 395 9.00 -2.35 -6.34
CA LEU A 395 9.10 -1.26 -5.38
C LEU A 395 7.71 -0.76 -4.98
N VAL A 396 7.59 -0.34 -3.74
CA VAL A 396 6.43 0.38 -3.20
C VAL A 396 6.68 1.86 -3.40
N ARG A 397 5.71 2.59 -3.95
CA ARG A 397 5.72 4.06 -3.94
C ARG A 397 5.65 4.55 -2.51
N ASP A 398 6.01 5.82 -2.31
CA ASP A 398 5.93 6.42 -0.99
C ASP A 398 4.53 6.32 -0.41
N VAL A 399 4.42 5.61 0.71
CA VAL A 399 3.20 5.41 1.49
C VAL A 399 3.47 5.95 2.88
N LYS A 400 2.59 6.82 3.35
CA LYS A 400 2.58 7.28 4.74
C LYS A 400 1.23 6.92 5.33
N LEU A 401 1.22 6.24 6.45
CA LEU A 401 0.04 5.76 7.15
C LEU A 401 0.05 6.26 8.58
N SER A 402 -1.11 6.64 9.08
CA SER A 402 -1.35 7.03 10.46
C SER A 402 -2.56 6.27 10.97
N LYS A 403 -2.38 5.50 12.06
CA LYS A 403 -3.44 4.70 12.70
C LYS A 403 -4.28 3.85 11.73
N ALA A 404 -3.68 3.34 10.68
CA ALA A 404 -4.38 2.53 9.68
C ALA A 404 -4.68 1.13 10.23
N PRO A 405 -5.93 0.65 10.18
CA PRO A 405 -6.26 -0.72 10.55
C PRO A 405 -5.58 -1.70 9.57
N PRO A 406 -5.36 -2.98 9.97
CA PRO A 406 -4.55 -3.92 9.21
C PRO A 406 -4.94 -4.05 7.74
N GLY A 407 -6.23 -4.22 7.45
CA GLY A 407 -6.73 -4.34 6.07
C GLY A 407 -6.44 -3.11 5.22
N LEU A 408 -6.58 -1.90 5.79
CA LEU A 408 -6.26 -0.65 5.09
C LEU A 408 -4.76 -0.52 4.85
N ALA A 409 -3.92 -0.83 5.84
CA ALA A 409 -2.47 -0.77 5.69
C ALA A 409 -1.98 -1.72 4.58
N ILE A 410 -2.46 -2.96 4.57
CA ILE A 410 -2.14 -3.95 3.53
C ILE A 410 -2.61 -3.48 2.15
N ASN A 411 -3.84 -2.99 2.04
CA ASN A 411 -4.41 -2.50 0.78
C ASN A 411 -3.61 -1.32 0.23
N ARG A 412 -3.18 -0.40 1.09
CA ARG A 412 -2.35 0.75 0.69
C ARG A 412 -1.01 0.32 0.13
N ILE A 413 -0.33 -0.61 0.81
CA ILE A 413 0.96 -1.11 0.35
C ILE A 413 0.79 -1.84 -0.99
N THR A 414 -0.19 -2.72 -1.11
CA THR A 414 -0.44 -3.46 -2.35
C THR A 414 -0.86 -2.57 -3.50
N GLY A 415 -1.72 -1.57 -3.24
CA GLY A 415 -2.15 -0.57 -4.24
C GLY A 415 -1.04 0.42 -4.64
N SER A 416 0.03 0.53 -3.84
CA SER A 416 1.17 1.41 -4.10
C SER A 416 2.36 0.69 -4.75
N LEU A 417 2.22 -0.58 -5.10
CA LEU A 417 3.23 -1.30 -5.87
C LEU A 417 3.38 -0.67 -7.26
N MET A 418 4.62 -0.42 -7.67
CA MET A 418 4.91 0.23 -8.97
C MET A 418 4.49 -0.60 -10.18
N THR A 419 4.40 -1.92 -10.01
CA THR A 419 3.82 -2.85 -10.99
C THR A 419 2.88 -3.80 -10.26
N PRO A 420 1.79 -4.26 -10.90
CA PRO A 420 0.87 -5.20 -10.27
C PRO A 420 1.58 -6.48 -9.82
N TYR A 421 1.29 -6.90 -8.60
CA TYR A 421 1.70 -8.20 -8.10
C TYR A 421 0.74 -9.27 -8.61
N ARG A 422 1.24 -10.45 -8.94
CA ARG A 422 0.42 -11.54 -9.49
C ARG A 422 -0.56 -12.13 -8.50
N GLY A 423 -0.19 -12.18 -7.22
CA GLY A 423 -1.01 -12.76 -6.15
C GLY A 423 -1.82 -11.72 -5.38
N THR A 424 -2.55 -12.20 -4.40
CA THR A 424 -3.32 -11.40 -3.44
C THR A 424 -2.64 -11.36 -2.09
N VAL A 425 -2.98 -10.38 -1.26
CA VAL A 425 -2.59 -10.32 0.14
C VAL A 425 -3.86 -10.25 0.97
N SER A 426 -4.05 -11.26 1.81
CA SER A 426 -5.26 -11.44 2.63
C SER A 426 -4.93 -11.38 4.11
N THR A 427 -5.88 -10.94 4.94
CA THR A 427 -5.72 -10.87 6.39
C THR A 427 -7.01 -11.20 7.11
N ASN A 428 -6.92 -11.81 8.28
CA ASN A 428 -8.02 -11.94 9.25
C ASN A 428 -7.80 -11.06 10.49
N LEU A 429 -6.83 -10.14 10.42
CA LEU A 429 -6.58 -9.17 11.49
C LEU A 429 -7.63 -8.06 11.45
N THR A 430 -8.11 -7.64 12.61
CA THR A 430 -9.02 -6.50 12.77
C THR A 430 -8.33 -5.38 13.55
N GLY A 431 -8.76 -4.12 13.33
CA GLY A 431 -8.20 -2.98 14.06
C GLY A 431 -8.48 -3.02 15.57
N GLU A 432 -9.62 -3.61 15.96
CA GLU A 432 -10.00 -3.74 17.38
C GLU A 432 -9.09 -4.70 18.16
N GLU A 433 -8.69 -5.81 17.53
CA GLU A 433 -7.89 -6.83 18.19
C GLU A 433 -6.38 -6.62 18.01
N SER A 434 -5.97 -6.13 16.87
CA SER A 434 -4.56 -6.07 16.47
C SER A 434 -3.97 -4.67 16.53
N GLY A 435 -4.80 -3.65 16.79
CA GLY A 435 -4.36 -2.25 16.79
C GLY A 435 -4.22 -1.68 15.37
N THR A 436 -3.45 -0.60 15.26
CA THR A 436 -3.28 0.16 14.02
C THR A 436 -1.82 0.31 13.63
N TYR A 437 -1.56 0.49 12.35
CA TYR A 437 -0.24 0.74 11.80
C TYR A 437 0.01 2.24 11.58
N THR A 438 1.11 2.74 12.11
CA THR A 438 1.58 4.10 11.84
C THR A 438 3.03 4.03 11.36
N GLY A 439 3.30 4.50 10.15
CA GLY A 439 4.63 4.45 9.58
C GLY A 439 4.71 4.98 8.16
N ALA A 440 5.94 5.04 7.62
CA ALA A 440 6.19 5.42 6.25
C ALA A 440 7.03 4.37 5.54
N ILE A 441 6.65 4.04 4.31
CA ILE A 441 7.36 3.11 3.43
C ILE A 441 7.72 3.88 2.17
N ASN A 442 9.00 4.17 1.99
CA ASN A 442 9.48 5.02 0.91
C ASN A 442 10.50 4.25 0.06
N GLY A 443 10.13 3.93 -1.19
CA GLY A 443 11.03 3.30 -2.15
C GLY A 443 11.56 1.92 -1.76
N LYS A 444 10.94 1.26 -0.78
CA LYS A 444 11.29 -0.10 -0.34
C LYS A 444 10.67 -1.14 -1.27
N ASN A 445 11.23 -2.35 -1.35
CA ASN A 445 10.59 -3.42 -2.09
C ASN A 445 9.36 -3.97 -1.35
N GLY A 446 8.44 -4.60 -2.10
CA GLY A 446 7.16 -5.02 -1.56
C GLY A 446 7.27 -6.06 -0.44
N ILE A 447 8.21 -7.02 -0.52
CA ILE A 447 8.37 -8.01 0.55
C ILE A 447 8.89 -7.38 1.84
N PHE A 448 9.76 -6.36 1.72
CA PHE A 448 10.28 -5.61 2.85
C PHE A 448 9.17 -4.83 3.56
N ALA A 449 8.22 -4.26 2.80
CA ALA A 449 7.08 -3.54 3.37
C ALA A 449 6.23 -4.43 4.30
N PHE A 450 6.20 -5.74 4.05
CA PHE A 450 5.48 -6.68 4.90
C PHE A 450 6.33 -7.29 6.02
N LEU A 451 7.59 -7.60 5.76
CA LEU A 451 8.41 -8.45 6.62
C LEU A 451 9.61 -7.76 7.28
N ASP A 452 9.78 -6.45 7.11
CA ASP A 452 10.85 -5.70 7.79
C ASP A 452 10.69 -5.80 9.31
N PRO A 453 11.73 -6.19 10.06
CA PRO A 453 11.64 -6.37 11.51
C PRO A 453 11.21 -5.12 12.27
N ASP A 454 11.61 -3.94 11.77
CA ASP A 454 11.45 -2.68 12.48
C ASP A 454 10.19 -1.90 12.03
N SER A 455 9.70 -2.16 10.82
CA SER A 455 8.63 -1.35 10.20
C SER A 455 7.67 -2.13 9.32
N GLY A 456 7.80 -3.45 9.22
CA GLY A 456 6.93 -4.29 8.41
C GLY A 456 5.56 -4.51 9.05
N ILE A 457 4.58 -4.81 8.23
CA ILE A 457 3.21 -5.10 8.67
C ILE A 457 3.17 -6.32 9.60
N VAL A 458 3.85 -7.40 9.22
CA VAL A 458 3.81 -8.67 9.96
C VAL A 458 4.36 -8.53 11.38
N PRO A 459 5.56 -7.95 11.60
CA PRO A 459 6.06 -7.76 12.97
C PRO A 459 5.27 -6.70 13.74
N THR A 460 4.78 -5.63 13.11
CA THR A 460 4.00 -4.59 13.80
C THR A 460 2.73 -5.17 14.43
N PHE A 461 2.08 -6.10 13.77
CA PHE A 461 0.87 -6.74 14.27
C PHE A 461 1.12 -8.09 14.97
N ASP A 462 2.38 -8.48 15.22
CA ASP A 462 2.77 -9.80 15.72
C ASP A 462 2.02 -10.94 15.00
N ALA A 463 1.94 -10.83 13.67
CA ALA A 463 1.12 -11.68 12.84
C ALA A 463 1.84 -12.95 12.39
N ARG A 464 1.07 -13.99 12.07
CA ARG A 464 1.52 -15.16 11.34
C ARG A 464 1.54 -14.84 9.85
N PHE A 465 2.64 -15.15 9.17
CA PHE A 465 2.79 -14.98 7.74
C PHE A 465 2.86 -16.37 7.06
N THR A 466 1.90 -16.65 6.20
CA THR A 466 1.90 -17.87 5.40
C THR A 466 1.60 -17.60 3.94
N ARG A 467 1.75 -18.59 3.07
CA ARG A 467 1.79 -18.45 1.62
C ARG A 467 1.06 -19.60 0.92
N ASP A 468 0.39 -19.26 -0.18
CA ASP A 468 -0.04 -20.23 -1.17
C ASP A 468 0.37 -19.71 -2.56
N ASN A 469 1.50 -20.17 -3.04
CA ASN A 469 2.15 -19.68 -4.24
C ASN A 469 2.35 -18.15 -4.20
N TRP A 470 1.68 -17.37 -5.06
CA TRP A 470 1.76 -15.90 -5.00
C TRP A 470 0.83 -15.29 -3.95
N ASP A 471 -0.18 -16.02 -3.49
CA ASP A 471 -1.09 -15.49 -2.47
C ASP A 471 -0.42 -15.48 -1.10
N LEU A 472 -0.51 -14.34 -0.43
CA LEU A 472 0.07 -14.07 0.89
C LEU A 472 -1.04 -13.93 1.92
N PHE A 473 -0.83 -14.50 3.09
CA PHE A 473 -1.76 -14.46 4.20
C PHE A 473 -1.07 -13.92 5.43
N ILE A 474 -1.59 -12.80 5.94
CA ILE A 474 -1.15 -12.15 7.17
C ILE A 474 -2.25 -12.40 8.20
N LEU A 475 -2.05 -13.38 9.05
CA LEU A 475 -3.09 -13.94 9.88
C LEU A 475 -2.81 -13.70 11.37
N LYS A 476 -3.86 -13.72 12.17
CA LYS A 476 -3.75 -13.68 13.60
C LYS A 476 -2.89 -14.87 14.08
N LYS A 477 -1.93 -14.58 14.93
CA LYS A 477 -1.07 -15.60 15.50
C LYS A 477 -1.87 -16.45 16.50
N THR A 478 -2.03 -17.70 16.18
CA THR A 478 -2.62 -18.67 17.10
C THR A 478 -1.49 -19.57 17.58
N ASN A 479 -1.20 -19.54 18.88
CA ASN A 479 -0.26 -20.48 19.51
C ASN A 479 -0.90 -21.87 19.58
N ARG A 480 -0.90 -22.59 18.44
CA ARG A 480 -1.49 -23.93 18.38
C ARG A 480 -0.56 -24.91 19.08
N ASP A 481 -1.00 -25.42 20.23
CA ASP A 481 -0.37 -26.56 20.87
C ASP A 481 -1.06 -27.84 20.38
N ARG A 482 -0.37 -28.61 19.54
CA ARG A 482 -0.85 -29.88 19.02
C ARG A 482 -0.46 -31.07 19.95
N GLY A 483 0.09 -30.78 21.13
CA GLY A 483 0.57 -31.80 22.05
C GLY A 483 1.88 -32.46 21.60
N VAL A 484 2.57 -31.86 20.62
CA VAL A 484 3.82 -32.44 20.12
C VAL A 484 4.93 -32.20 21.15
N ARG A 485 5.59 -33.30 21.52
CA ARG A 485 6.71 -33.34 22.45
C ARG A 485 7.97 -33.80 21.70
N ILE A 486 8.97 -32.95 21.67
CA ILE A 486 10.29 -33.25 21.13
C ILE A 486 11.16 -33.76 22.28
N GLU A 487 11.50 -35.03 22.28
CA GLU A 487 12.21 -35.67 23.38
C GLU A 487 13.49 -36.35 22.89
N TYR A 488 14.62 -35.98 23.49
CA TYR A 488 15.89 -36.64 23.19
C TYR A 488 15.87 -38.13 23.42
N GLY A 489 16.36 -38.86 22.41
CA GLY A 489 16.36 -40.34 22.46
C GLY A 489 15.05 -41.03 22.06
N LYS A 490 14.01 -40.22 21.72
CA LYS A 490 12.78 -40.70 21.07
C LYS A 490 12.70 -40.23 19.63
N ASN A 491 12.23 -38.99 19.44
CA ASN A 491 12.05 -38.37 18.12
C ASN A 491 13.08 -37.27 17.83
N ALA A 492 14.01 -37.02 18.73
CA ALA A 492 15.16 -36.14 18.53
C ALA A 492 16.45 -36.96 18.61
N ARG A 493 17.27 -36.87 17.54
CA ARG A 493 18.60 -37.49 17.48
C ARG A 493 19.68 -36.62 18.07
N GLY A 494 19.54 -35.31 17.93
CA GLY A 494 20.44 -34.30 18.49
C GLY A 494 19.66 -33.07 18.91
N ILE A 495 19.99 -32.55 20.07
CA ILE A 495 19.46 -31.28 20.57
C ILE A 495 20.63 -30.32 20.78
N THR A 496 20.65 -29.22 20.10
CA THR A 496 21.54 -28.11 20.38
C THR A 496 20.76 -27.02 21.09
N TRP A 497 21.11 -26.77 22.34
CA TRP A 497 20.48 -25.74 23.16
C TRP A 497 21.41 -24.54 23.29
N LYS A 498 20.94 -23.38 22.86
CA LYS A 498 21.62 -22.10 22.99
C LYS A 498 20.79 -21.19 23.89
N GLN A 499 21.45 -20.64 24.92
CA GLN A 499 20.91 -19.54 25.69
C GLN A 499 21.82 -18.32 25.52
N SER A 500 21.22 -17.13 25.45
CA SER A 500 21.95 -15.88 25.34
C SER A 500 21.32 -14.83 26.25
N SER A 501 22.18 -14.13 26.98
CA SER A 501 21.81 -12.93 27.74
C SER A 501 22.07 -11.63 27.01
N GLU A 502 22.49 -11.68 25.73
CA GLU A 502 22.88 -10.49 24.96
C GLU A 502 21.70 -9.52 24.74
N SER A 503 20.48 -10.05 24.64
CA SER A 503 19.26 -9.26 24.51
C SER A 503 18.45 -9.17 25.81
N LEU A 504 18.98 -9.70 26.91
CA LEU A 504 18.30 -9.72 28.21
C LEU A 504 18.32 -8.31 28.81
N CYS A 505 17.14 -7.84 29.17
CA CYS A 505 16.93 -6.58 29.86
C CYS A 505 15.99 -6.78 31.05
N THR A 506 16.44 -6.43 32.25
CA THR A 506 15.65 -6.55 33.48
C THR A 506 15.20 -5.20 34.03
N ARG A 507 15.70 -4.10 33.47
CA ARG A 507 15.33 -2.74 33.79
C ARG A 507 15.32 -1.88 32.54
N VAL A 508 14.18 -1.27 32.24
CA VAL A 508 14.03 -0.35 31.12
C VAL A 508 14.03 1.08 31.62
N VAL A 509 14.84 1.91 30.98
CA VAL A 509 14.87 3.37 31.18
C VAL A 509 14.23 3.99 29.94
N PRO A 510 12.92 4.27 29.95
CA PRO A 510 12.26 4.90 28.83
C PRO A 510 12.63 6.39 28.79
N VAL A 511 12.92 6.89 27.60
CA VAL A 511 13.36 8.27 27.39
C VAL A 511 12.60 8.87 26.22
N ALA A 512 11.94 9.99 26.45
CA ALA A 512 11.27 10.81 25.44
C ALA A 512 11.95 12.19 25.33
N LYS A 513 11.24 13.20 24.83
CA LYS A 513 11.75 14.58 24.74
C LYS A 513 10.89 15.55 25.54
N ASP A 514 11.52 16.48 26.25
CA ASP A 514 10.83 17.62 26.89
C ASP A 514 10.44 18.70 25.85
N ALA A 515 9.82 19.79 26.30
CA ALA A 515 9.41 20.89 25.43
C ALA A 515 10.57 21.55 24.69
N ASP A 516 11.76 21.54 25.26
CA ASP A 516 12.97 22.12 24.70
C ASP A 516 13.77 21.13 23.82
N GLY A 517 13.34 19.86 23.78
CA GLY A 517 13.99 18.81 22.99
C GLY A 517 15.10 18.07 23.74
N ASN A 518 15.27 18.28 25.05
CA ASN A 518 16.18 17.50 25.88
C ASN A 518 15.57 16.16 26.26
N ASP A 519 16.39 15.25 26.77
CA ASP A 519 15.91 13.95 27.24
C ASP A 519 14.98 14.12 28.47
N LEU A 520 13.78 13.56 28.34
CA LEU A 520 12.77 13.49 29.38
C LEU A 520 12.77 12.07 29.96
N TYR A 521 12.93 11.97 31.26
CA TYR A 521 12.90 10.72 32.00
C TYR A 521 11.63 10.62 32.83
N LEU A 522 11.21 9.41 33.17
CA LEU A 522 10.11 9.20 34.12
C LEU A 522 10.49 9.75 35.51
N PRO A 523 9.52 10.20 36.33
CA PRO A 523 9.78 10.57 37.72
C PRO A 523 10.41 9.46 38.55
N GLU A 524 10.06 8.19 38.26
CA GLU A 524 10.63 6.99 38.86
C GLU A 524 11.90 6.51 38.19
N GLU A 525 12.35 7.20 37.14
CA GLU A 525 13.55 6.97 36.32
C GLU A 525 13.50 5.70 35.45
N TYR A 526 13.01 4.58 35.95
CA TYR A 526 13.02 3.28 35.25
C TYR A 526 11.81 2.42 35.62
N ILE A 527 11.60 1.37 34.86
CA ILE A 527 10.63 0.30 35.12
C ILE A 527 11.39 -1.02 35.23
N ASP A 528 11.13 -1.74 36.31
CA ASP A 528 11.73 -3.04 36.58
C ASP A 528 10.83 -4.17 36.12
N SER A 529 11.43 -5.24 35.59
CA SER A 529 10.77 -6.50 35.34
C SER A 529 10.44 -7.24 36.65
N THR A 530 9.38 -8.02 36.64
CA THR A 530 9.06 -8.94 37.73
C THR A 530 10.13 -10.04 37.92
N HIS A 531 10.93 -10.32 36.88
CA HIS A 531 12.01 -11.31 36.87
C HIS A 531 13.38 -10.74 37.30
N ILE A 532 13.45 -9.44 37.68
CA ILE A 532 14.72 -8.78 37.99
C ILE A 532 15.55 -9.51 39.07
N GLY A 533 14.86 -10.14 40.04
CA GLY A 533 15.49 -10.90 41.12
C GLY A 533 16.04 -12.27 40.74
N GLU A 534 15.78 -12.75 39.54
CA GLU A 534 16.22 -14.04 39.05
C GLU A 534 17.64 -13.99 38.46
N TYR A 535 18.17 -12.79 38.24
CA TYR A 535 19.47 -12.56 37.63
C TYR A 535 20.43 -11.92 38.60
N PRO A 536 21.71 -12.31 38.54
CA PRO A 536 22.74 -11.81 39.48
C PRO A 536 23.09 -10.33 39.27
N VAL A 537 22.74 -9.77 38.13
CA VAL A 537 23.04 -8.39 37.72
C VAL A 537 21.82 -7.74 37.11
N VAL A 538 21.55 -6.49 37.44
CA VAL A 538 20.51 -5.69 36.78
C VAL A 538 21.03 -5.29 35.40
N LEU A 539 20.34 -5.74 34.38
CA LEU A 539 20.64 -5.43 32.98
C LEU A 539 19.70 -4.33 32.50
N MET A 540 20.30 -3.17 32.16
CA MET A 540 19.55 -1.97 31.82
C MET A 540 19.52 -1.73 30.31
N GLU A 541 18.37 -1.34 29.81
CA GLU A 541 18.16 -0.88 28.43
C GLU A 541 17.62 0.55 28.42
N ARG A 542 18.19 1.43 27.58
CA ARG A 542 17.59 2.73 27.28
C ARG A 542 16.62 2.61 26.14
N LEU A 543 15.31 2.76 26.42
CA LEU A 543 14.24 2.68 25.43
C LEU A 543 13.87 4.09 24.94
N ALA A 544 14.12 4.38 23.68
CA ALA A 544 13.69 5.64 23.09
C ALA A 544 12.18 5.58 22.75
N VAL A 545 11.39 6.42 23.40
CA VAL A 545 9.97 6.57 23.15
C VAL A 545 9.73 7.78 22.26
N LYS A 546 8.97 7.58 21.17
CA LYS A 546 8.63 8.68 20.25
C LYS A 546 7.65 9.61 20.93
N GLY A 547 8.00 10.89 21.05
CA GLY A 547 7.15 11.95 21.60
C GLY A 547 8.00 13.10 22.15
N GLN A 548 7.42 14.30 22.10
CA GLN A 548 8.01 15.51 22.67
C GLN A 548 6.90 16.36 23.28
N VAL A 549 7.09 16.79 24.52
CA VAL A 549 6.11 17.67 25.21
C VAL A 549 5.85 18.92 24.37
N GLY A 550 4.59 19.28 24.19
CA GLY A 550 4.18 20.43 23.39
C GLY A 550 4.21 20.21 21.86
N LYS A 551 4.59 19.02 21.40
CA LYS A 551 4.46 18.61 20.00
C LYS A 551 3.26 17.68 19.86
N ASP A 552 2.74 17.63 18.64
CA ASP A 552 1.68 16.72 18.26
C ASP A 552 2.00 15.29 18.73
N ASP A 553 1.06 14.66 19.41
CA ASP A 553 1.16 13.29 19.90
C ASP A 553 0.98 12.25 18.78
N GLY A 554 0.66 12.71 17.55
CA GLY A 554 0.33 11.85 16.44
C GLY A 554 -1.06 11.21 16.56
N THR A 555 -1.85 11.65 17.53
CA THR A 555 -3.26 11.25 17.66
C THR A 555 -4.16 12.14 16.84
N ASP A 556 -5.35 11.64 16.45
CA ASP A 556 -6.30 12.39 15.62
C ASP A 556 -6.90 13.62 16.31
N SER A 557 -6.78 13.68 17.64
CA SER A 557 -7.21 14.84 18.43
C SER A 557 -6.29 16.06 18.28
N ASN A 558 -5.18 15.92 17.52
CA ASN A 558 -4.16 16.96 17.35
C ASN A 558 -3.75 17.59 18.70
N THR A 559 -3.73 16.75 19.73
CA THR A 559 -3.37 17.13 21.08
C THR A 559 -1.85 17.12 21.19
N ALA A 560 -1.29 18.23 21.66
CA ALA A 560 0.11 18.24 22.01
C ALA A 560 0.36 17.31 23.20
N TRP A 561 1.43 16.53 23.16
CA TRP A 561 1.86 15.76 24.31
C TRP A 561 1.91 16.61 25.57
N THR A 562 1.12 16.26 26.56
CA THR A 562 1.36 16.73 27.92
C THR A 562 2.46 15.86 28.54
N ALA A 563 3.17 16.38 29.53
CA ALA A 563 4.19 15.60 30.24
C ALA A 563 3.57 14.31 30.83
N ASP A 564 2.38 14.40 31.41
CA ASP A 564 1.69 13.26 32.04
C ASP A 564 1.28 12.20 31.02
N ALA A 565 0.72 12.60 29.88
CA ALA A 565 0.37 11.67 28.80
C ALA A 565 1.60 10.97 28.23
N LEU A 566 2.70 11.70 28.06
CA LEU A 566 3.95 11.14 27.59
C LEU A 566 4.58 10.18 28.61
N TYR A 567 4.46 10.47 29.91
CA TYR A 567 4.88 9.54 30.95
C TYR A 567 4.08 8.24 30.93
N GLU A 568 2.78 8.28 30.71
CA GLU A 568 1.97 7.05 30.58
C GLU A 568 2.36 6.24 29.36
N GLU A 569 2.61 6.88 28.21
CA GLU A 569 3.11 6.21 27.02
C GLU A 569 4.49 5.57 27.28
N MET A 570 5.39 6.27 27.95
CA MET A 570 6.70 5.73 28.32
C MET A 570 6.57 4.50 29.22
N ARG A 571 5.63 4.52 30.21
CA ARG A 571 5.34 3.36 31.06
C ARG A 571 4.77 2.19 30.27
N THR A 572 3.86 2.49 29.35
CA THR A 572 3.25 1.47 28.49
C THR A 572 4.30 0.79 27.62
N LYS A 573 5.15 1.56 26.94
CA LYS A 573 6.21 1.02 26.11
C LYS A 573 7.25 0.22 26.90
N ALA A 574 7.55 0.63 28.12
CA ALA A 574 8.46 -0.13 28.98
C ALA A 574 7.84 -1.46 29.45
N ARG A 575 6.52 -1.50 29.74
CA ARG A 575 5.83 -2.76 30.05
C ARG A 575 5.72 -3.67 28.86
N GLU A 576 5.38 -3.14 27.67
CA GLU A 576 5.36 -3.91 26.41
C GLU A 576 6.70 -4.60 26.16
N ARG A 577 7.83 -3.96 26.50
CA ARG A 577 9.16 -4.54 26.36
C ARG A 577 9.34 -5.82 27.19
N PHE A 578 8.64 -5.94 28.32
CA PHE A 578 8.64 -7.16 29.14
C PHE A 578 7.51 -8.13 28.79
N GLU A 579 6.31 -7.63 28.60
CA GLU A 579 5.10 -8.46 28.43
C GLU A 579 4.99 -9.02 27.00
N VAL A 580 5.34 -8.21 26.00
CA VAL A 580 5.21 -8.57 24.58
C VAL A 580 6.55 -9.09 24.04
N ASP A 581 7.61 -8.29 24.18
CA ASP A 581 8.93 -8.64 23.63
C ASP A 581 9.67 -9.68 24.45
N ARG A 582 9.22 -9.95 25.70
CA ARG A 582 9.83 -10.92 26.62
C ARG A 582 11.33 -10.67 26.84
N ALA A 583 11.72 -9.38 26.84
CA ALA A 583 13.13 -8.98 26.95
C ALA A 583 13.78 -9.35 28.29
N ASP A 584 12.97 -9.62 29.31
CA ASP A 584 13.36 -10.03 30.67
C ASP A 584 13.54 -11.55 30.84
N ILE A 585 13.40 -12.29 29.75
CA ILE A 585 13.60 -13.75 29.74
C ILE A 585 14.81 -14.07 28.87
N LEU A 586 15.66 -14.97 29.33
CA LEU A 586 16.78 -15.47 28.53
C LEU A 586 16.32 -15.97 27.17
N TYR A 587 16.87 -15.37 26.10
CA TYR A 587 16.64 -15.91 24.77
C TYR A 587 17.12 -17.36 24.73
N THR A 588 16.18 -18.25 24.46
CA THR A 588 16.45 -19.68 24.35
C THR A 588 16.09 -20.13 22.94
N GLU A 589 17.07 -20.74 22.29
CA GLU A 589 16.94 -21.33 20.97
C GLU A 589 17.34 -22.81 21.05
N ILE A 590 16.50 -23.67 20.51
CA ILE A 590 16.77 -25.09 20.46
C ILE A 590 16.67 -25.54 18.99
N THR A 591 17.77 -26.06 18.48
CA THR A 591 17.83 -26.72 17.18
C THR A 591 17.80 -28.22 17.40
N VAL A 592 16.92 -28.91 16.69
CA VAL A 592 16.70 -30.34 16.83
C VAL A 592 16.79 -31.02 15.49
N ASP A 593 17.58 -32.08 15.41
CA ASP A 593 17.45 -33.06 14.34
C ASP A 593 16.26 -33.97 14.69
N PHE A 594 15.14 -33.70 14.03
CA PHE A 594 13.86 -34.32 14.35
C PHE A 594 13.58 -35.52 13.46
N GLU A 595 13.07 -36.58 14.04
CA GLU A 595 12.58 -37.75 13.30
C GLU A 595 11.11 -38.00 13.65
N GLN A 596 10.24 -37.96 12.64
CA GLN A 596 8.82 -38.27 12.81
C GLN A 596 8.63 -39.75 13.04
N LEU A 597 8.26 -40.16 14.25
CA LEU A 597 7.99 -41.58 14.60
C LEU A 597 6.76 -42.11 13.87
N GLY A 598 5.76 -41.28 13.60
CA GLY A 598 4.55 -41.64 12.85
C GLY A 598 4.84 -42.14 11.42
N ASP A 599 6.03 -41.92 10.90
CA ASP A 599 6.46 -42.46 9.61
C ASP A 599 6.98 -43.91 9.71
N THR A 600 7.12 -44.44 10.93
CA THR A 600 7.47 -45.83 11.16
C THR A 600 6.22 -46.68 11.24
N GLU A 601 6.31 -47.96 10.81
CA GLU A 601 5.17 -48.86 10.82
C GLU A 601 4.60 -49.05 12.23
N GLU A 602 5.47 -49.11 13.25
CA GLU A 602 5.13 -49.32 14.65
C GLU A 602 4.35 -48.13 15.26
N TYR A 603 4.65 -46.90 14.84
CA TYR A 603 4.07 -45.66 15.38
C TYR A 603 3.23 -44.90 14.37
N SER A 604 2.78 -45.54 13.28
CA SER A 604 2.00 -44.89 12.19
C SER A 604 0.73 -44.18 12.68
N TRP A 605 0.16 -44.60 13.82
CA TRP A 605 -0.97 -43.96 14.47
C TRP A 605 -0.65 -42.57 15.05
N LEU A 606 0.63 -42.26 15.28
CA LEU A 606 1.07 -40.92 15.73
C LEU A 606 1.18 -39.89 14.58
N LYS A 607 1.10 -40.33 13.33
CA LYS A 607 1.34 -39.47 12.16
C LYS A 607 0.52 -38.18 12.15
N GLY A 608 -0.72 -38.24 12.61
CA GLY A 608 -1.58 -37.04 12.73
C GLY A 608 -1.26 -36.16 13.92
N LEU A 609 -0.61 -36.69 14.96
CA LEU A 609 -0.26 -35.96 16.18
C LEU A 609 1.10 -35.29 16.10
N GLU A 610 1.98 -35.75 15.22
CA GLU A 610 3.35 -35.22 15.06
C GLU A 610 3.50 -34.25 13.89
N GLN A 611 2.40 -33.77 13.30
CA GLN A 611 2.46 -32.70 12.29
C GLN A 611 2.84 -31.38 12.96
N ILE A 612 4.08 -31.00 12.78
CA ILE A 612 4.63 -29.72 13.24
C ILE A 612 4.60 -28.72 12.08
N LEU A 613 4.07 -27.53 12.33
CA LEU A 613 4.07 -26.42 11.40
C LEU A 613 4.77 -25.21 12.01
N LEU A 614 5.11 -24.24 11.19
CA LEU A 614 5.60 -22.94 11.66
C LEU A 614 4.56 -22.32 12.60
N TYR A 615 5.02 -21.62 13.61
CA TYR A 615 4.23 -20.97 14.67
C TYR A 615 3.50 -21.92 15.64
N ASP A 616 3.59 -23.25 15.49
CA ASP A 616 3.07 -24.18 16.48
C ASP A 616 3.91 -24.12 17.76
N THR A 617 3.24 -24.35 18.90
CA THR A 617 3.91 -24.52 20.18
C THR A 617 4.25 -26.01 20.37
N VAL A 618 5.48 -26.31 20.72
CA VAL A 618 5.98 -27.64 20.99
C VAL A 618 6.70 -27.67 22.33
N ARG A 619 6.70 -28.85 22.99
CA ARG A 619 7.46 -29.06 24.23
C ARG A 619 8.77 -29.77 23.92
N ALA A 620 9.88 -29.09 24.17
CA ALA A 620 11.21 -29.65 24.05
C ALA A 620 11.66 -30.21 25.40
N VAL A 621 12.08 -31.47 25.42
CA VAL A 621 12.47 -32.18 26.65
C VAL A 621 13.80 -32.90 26.47
N ASP A 622 14.75 -32.59 27.33
CA ASP A 622 15.96 -33.39 27.51
C ASP A 622 16.20 -33.60 29.00
N ALA A 623 15.83 -34.76 29.48
CA ALA A 623 15.94 -35.11 30.90
C ALA A 623 17.39 -35.10 31.43
N ARG A 624 18.39 -35.32 30.54
CA ARG A 624 19.81 -35.29 30.93
C ARG A 624 20.28 -33.89 31.24
N LEU A 625 19.69 -32.88 30.54
CA LEU A 625 20.02 -31.46 30.70
C LEU A 625 19.03 -30.78 31.66
N GLY A 626 18.04 -31.51 32.19
CA GLY A 626 16.97 -30.91 32.99
C GLY A 626 16.12 -29.92 32.21
N LEU A 627 16.05 -30.08 30.88
CA LEU A 627 15.35 -29.16 29.99
C LEU A 627 13.92 -29.62 29.79
N GLU A 628 12.95 -28.78 30.10
CA GLU A 628 11.56 -28.89 29.69
C GLU A 628 11.02 -27.48 29.45
N SER A 629 10.74 -27.15 28.18
CA SER A 629 10.24 -25.82 27.78
C SER A 629 9.21 -25.93 26.67
N ALA A 630 8.16 -25.12 26.78
CA ALA A 630 7.23 -24.87 25.69
C ALA A 630 7.77 -23.74 24.80
N LEU A 631 8.00 -24.01 23.54
CA LEU A 631 8.67 -23.12 22.60
C LEU A 631 7.91 -23.06 21.28
N THR A 632 8.06 -21.97 20.55
CA THR A 632 7.43 -21.76 19.24
C THR A 632 8.34 -22.25 18.13
N VAL A 633 7.76 -22.95 17.14
CA VAL A 633 8.47 -23.42 15.94
C VAL A 633 8.76 -22.21 15.04
N THR A 634 10.04 -21.91 14.87
CA THR A 634 10.52 -20.77 14.08
C THR A 634 11.17 -21.16 12.76
N GLU A 635 11.66 -22.40 12.63
CA GLU A 635 12.21 -22.92 11.37
C GLU A 635 11.86 -24.39 11.22
N LEU A 636 11.52 -24.78 9.99
CA LEU A 636 11.33 -26.17 9.58
C LEU A 636 12.29 -26.50 8.43
N GLN A 637 12.88 -27.68 8.50
CA GLN A 637 13.60 -28.30 7.41
C GLN A 637 12.86 -29.56 6.97
N TRP A 638 12.59 -29.64 5.67
CA TRP A 638 11.75 -30.65 5.05
C TRP A 638 12.47 -31.31 3.88
N ASP A 639 12.48 -32.65 3.85
CA ASP A 639 12.95 -33.43 2.70
C ASP A 639 11.81 -33.55 1.69
N ILE A 640 11.94 -32.85 0.55
CA ILE A 640 10.89 -32.80 -0.49
C ILE A 640 10.72 -34.12 -1.24
N ILE A 641 11.70 -35.04 -1.16
CA ILE A 641 11.66 -36.34 -1.81
C ILE A 641 10.98 -37.36 -0.89
N ARG A 642 11.43 -37.42 0.38
CA ARG A 642 10.90 -38.33 1.35
C ARG A 642 9.62 -37.80 2.02
N ARG A 643 9.30 -36.52 1.80
CA ARG A 643 8.13 -35.83 2.36
C ARG A 643 8.07 -35.90 3.88
N LYS A 644 9.18 -35.57 4.52
CA LYS A 644 9.28 -35.60 5.99
C LYS A 644 10.09 -34.45 6.56
N ILE A 645 9.77 -34.09 7.80
CA ILE A 645 10.55 -33.11 8.57
C ILE A 645 11.90 -33.74 8.93
N THR A 646 12.99 -33.04 8.66
CA THR A 646 14.36 -33.46 8.97
C THR A 646 14.99 -32.61 10.06
N GLY A 647 14.49 -31.41 10.30
CA GLY A 647 14.98 -30.52 11.34
C GLY A 647 13.93 -29.51 11.76
N VAL A 648 13.96 -29.13 13.03
CA VAL A 648 13.07 -28.15 13.64
C VAL A 648 13.92 -27.21 14.48
N LYS A 649 13.68 -25.91 14.34
CA LYS A 649 14.20 -24.91 15.24
C LYS A 649 13.05 -24.29 16.01
N VAL A 650 13.20 -24.21 17.31
CA VAL A 650 12.20 -23.66 18.22
C VAL A 650 12.86 -22.62 19.12
N SER A 651 12.14 -21.56 19.46
CA SER A 651 12.65 -20.52 20.33
C SER A 651 11.57 -19.87 21.19
N THR A 652 12.01 -19.10 22.22
CA THR A 652 11.12 -18.32 23.08
C THR A 652 10.54 -17.09 22.38
N ALA A 653 11.22 -16.60 21.35
CA ALA A 653 10.79 -15.45 20.57
C ALA A 653 10.88 -15.77 19.07
N ILE A 654 9.97 -15.21 18.29
CA ILE A 654 10.04 -15.25 16.84
C ILE A 654 10.88 -14.05 16.42
N ASP A 655 12.08 -14.32 15.87
CA ASP A 655 12.83 -13.28 15.17
C ASP A 655 12.14 -13.05 13.82
N HIS A 656 11.32 -12.02 13.70
CA HIS A 656 10.69 -11.62 12.44
C HIS A 656 11.71 -11.07 11.42
N GLY A 657 12.98 -11.40 11.61
CA GLY A 657 14.07 -10.85 10.82
C GLY A 657 14.29 -11.52 9.47
N LEU A 658 13.85 -10.89 8.41
CA LEU A 658 14.47 -11.05 7.08
C LEU A 658 15.87 -10.42 7.05
N ARG A 659 16.71 -10.67 8.06
CA ARG A 659 18.06 -10.10 8.09
C ARG A 659 18.95 -10.65 6.99
N THR A 660 18.61 -11.80 6.44
CA THR A 660 19.35 -12.39 5.29
C THR A 660 18.47 -13.38 4.53
N VAL A 661 17.86 -12.95 3.46
CA VAL A 661 17.46 -13.88 2.39
C VAL A 661 18.66 -13.98 1.45
N ALA A 662 19.21 -15.18 1.29
CA ALA A 662 20.37 -15.39 0.43
C ALA A 662 20.09 -14.82 -0.98
N GLY A 663 20.90 -13.88 -1.44
CA GLY A 663 20.78 -13.22 -2.75
C GLY A 663 20.01 -11.91 -2.81
N TYR A 664 19.34 -11.49 -1.74
CA TYR A 664 18.79 -10.14 -1.64
C TYR A 664 19.37 -9.44 -0.42
N ASN A 665 20.18 -8.40 -0.66
CA ASN A 665 20.41 -7.39 0.36
C ASN A 665 19.08 -6.65 0.55
N LEU A 666 18.30 -7.06 1.57
CA LEU A 666 17.03 -6.42 1.92
C LEU A 666 17.23 -5.02 2.53
N SER A 667 18.48 -4.69 2.85
CA SER A 667 18.89 -3.33 3.18
C SER A 667 18.96 -2.51 1.88
N ASN A 668 17.82 -2.03 1.41
CA ASN A 668 17.80 -0.99 0.41
C ASN A 668 18.63 0.21 0.90
N ASN A 669 19.70 0.51 0.17
CA ASN A 669 20.50 1.75 0.30
C ASN A 669 20.96 2.16 1.70
N SER A 670 20.98 1.28 2.67
CA SER A 670 21.41 1.61 4.02
C SER A 670 22.84 1.19 4.35
N ILE A 671 23.67 1.00 3.33
CA ILE A 671 25.10 1.16 3.55
C ILE A 671 25.36 2.67 3.43
N GLY A 672 24.92 3.43 4.43
CA GLY A 672 25.51 4.72 4.69
C GLY A 672 27.00 4.50 4.96
N THR A 673 27.82 5.41 4.52
CA THR A 673 29.27 5.38 4.76
C THR A 673 29.65 5.16 6.22
N GLU A 674 28.75 5.44 7.14
CA GLU A 674 28.85 5.20 8.58
C GLU A 674 28.86 3.72 9.01
N LYS A 675 28.40 2.79 8.13
CA LYS A 675 28.41 1.33 8.39
C LYS A 675 29.53 0.60 7.67
N LEU A 676 30.30 1.30 6.84
CA LEU A 676 31.48 0.76 6.21
C LEU A 676 32.68 1.01 7.11
N THR A 677 33.44 -0.04 7.44
CA THR A 677 34.73 0.17 8.08
C THR A 677 35.67 0.91 7.13
N GLU A 678 36.61 1.68 7.67
CA GLU A 678 37.61 2.42 6.88
C GLU A 678 38.38 1.50 5.92
N ALA A 679 38.57 0.23 6.31
CA ALA A 679 39.18 -0.81 5.48
C ALA A 679 38.28 -1.18 4.27
N ALA A 680 36.98 -1.30 4.46
CA ALA A 680 36.03 -1.62 3.37
C ALA A 680 35.89 -0.45 2.38
N ILE A 681 35.93 0.81 2.88
CA ILE A 681 35.91 2.01 2.02
C ILE A 681 37.18 2.06 1.16
N THR A 682 38.32 1.74 1.74
CA THR A 682 39.62 1.71 1.03
C THR A 682 39.63 0.59 -0.05
N GLU A 683 39.09 -0.56 0.26
CA GLU A 683 39.01 -1.70 -0.70
C GLU A 683 38.08 -1.40 -1.86
N ILE A 684 36.92 -0.77 -1.62
CA ILE A 684 36.01 -0.32 -2.67
C ILE A 684 36.66 0.77 -3.53
N ALA A 685 37.39 1.70 -2.94
CA ALA A 685 38.10 2.74 -3.67
C ALA A 685 39.20 2.14 -4.57
N ASN A 686 39.89 1.12 -4.11
CA ASN A 686 40.92 0.40 -4.89
C ASN A 686 40.36 -0.46 -6.02
N LEU A 687 39.09 -0.89 -5.93
CA LEU A 687 38.39 -1.64 -7.00
C LEU A 687 37.83 -0.72 -8.09
N LEU A 688 37.69 0.57 -7.80
CA LEU A 688 37.15 1.59 -8.72
C LEU A 688 38.24 2.39 -9.44
N THR A 689 39.50 2.24 -9.06
CA THR A 689 40.71 2.77 -9.74
C THR A 689 41.39 1.72 -10.57
#